data_845b6a7ca661af073cc13bb54c74402a
#
_entry.id   845b6a7ca661af073cc13bb54c74402a
#
_cell.length_a   1.000
_cell.length_b   1.000
_cell.length_c   1.000
_cell.angle_alpha   90.00
_cell.angle_beta   90.00
_cell.angle_gamma   90.00
#
_symmetry.space_group_name_H-M   'P 1'
#
loop_
_entity.id
_entity.type
_entity.pdbx_description
1 polymer ?
#
loop_
_entity_poly.entity_id
_entity_poly.type
_entity_poly.pdbx_seq_one_letter_code
_entity_poly.pdbx_strand_id
1 'polypeptide(L)'
;MCIRDRLRTYAKENNITLPNDKGANTNWNDEVLRTAISHNHNVSINGGSEKTQYSASMSYQNKQGIVRGTDFERFGGRAFLQTKALNDRLTLAFNVNAAQSKGTTVDSAKDGQSVFDAMNYYSPLVPVTNADGSWYSDKTISQNFNPVSMINEDTFENNKKLLQGTAKGTLDITKDLKWNLSLSYQDEQYIWNEYHTSKSQYNTRNGEAKRIATENKKKILETYINYDHTFANIHKLGLMAGYSWEQNDDNDSFGLDVYDFYNDNTTFYNLNLANKMDWQNGGITSNNNGHLETLRMISFYGRINYSFNSKYLLQATIRRDGSSAFGKNNRWGTFPSASLAWRMSEEKFIKDLNVFDDLKFRVGYGVSGNSLGFGAYSAIQTYSTSGWFNYTNANGTQNSYHTLAAASNANPDLKWERTAMLNIGLDFSFFGGRLGGTIEYYDKRTSDLIYTYEVSTNRYPFGTMPANVGDISNKGIEFTINATPIQTKNFSWQTSLNLSHNKNNVESISNSEYSVDYIRAADPEIAGYSSNADVQRIMEGHPIGTFYTYEWAGYNNQGVSIFYVHDPETGERTGETTTDPETDRDRTITGCAQPDLNLGWSNNFQYKNWNLDLFFTGVFGQDIYNATAEQYSNVSFVKEGRNVLKSVATEHRATDTQSQAPSNRWIENGSYFRLSSVSLGYTFGKIGNWINSLKLYATCNNVFTITGYSGRDPEINLGGLEPGMDRRTNYYPRTRSFMIGVNMNF
;
A
#
# COMPACT_ATOMS: atom_id res chain seq x y z
N MET A 1 25.14 11.05 -0.16
CA MET A 1 25.38 12.08 -1.18
C MET A 1 26.75 12.72 -0.97
N CYS A 2 27.38 13.24 -2.02
CA CYS A 2 28.62 13.98 -1.89
C CYS A 2 28.41 15.31 -1.17
N ILE A 3 29.35 15.67 -0.28
CA ILE A 3 29.45 17.00 0.28
C ILE A 3 30.34 17.86 -0.62
N ARG A 4 30.13 19.17 -0.58
CA ARG A 4 30.79 20.19 -1.41
C ARG A 4 32.27 19.92 -1.73
N ASP A 5 33.07 19.75 -0.71
CA ASP A 5 34.52 19.69 -0.88
C ASP A 5 34.96 18.41 -1.61
N ARG A 6 34.24 17.30 -1.41
CA ARG A 6 34.45 16.06 -2.16
C ARG A 6 34.07 16.20 -3.63
N LEU A 7 32.96 16.84 -3.93
CA LEU A 7 32.54 17.05 -5.30
C LEU A 7 33.53 17.92 -6.08
N ARG A 8 34.02 19.00 -5.47
CA ARG A 8 35.07 19.85 -6.05
C ARG A 8 36.37 19.09 -6.22
N THR A 9 36.80 18.35 -5.22
CA THR A 9 38.04 17.53 -5.28
C THR A 9 37.94 16.50 -6.41
N TYR A 10 36.83 15.74 -6.45
CA TYR A 10 36.58 14.76 -7.48
C TYR A 10 36.58 15.37 -8.89
N ALA A 11 35.86 16.49 -9.07
CA ALA A 11 35.85 17.20 -10.34
C ALA A 11 37.25 17.65 -10.78
N LYS A 12 38.08 18.19 -9.85
CA LYS A 12 39.45 18.61 -10.11
C LYS A 12 40.33 17.42 -10.49
N GLU A 13 40.24 16.31 -9.75
CA GLU A 13 41.05 15.10 -9.99
C GLU A 13 40.74 14.45 -11.33
N ASN A 14 39.49 14.59 -11.79
CA ASN A 14 39.02 13.99 -13.05
C ASN A 14 38.90 15.00 -14.20
N ASN A 15 39.45 16.22 -14.06
CA ASN A 15 39.39 17.29 -15.06
C ASN A 15 37.95 17.62 -15.52
N ILE A 16 36.97 17.54 -14.59
CA ILE A 16 35.57 17.86 -14.86
C ILE A 16 35.36 19.34 -14.51
N THR A 17 34.82 20.09 -15.46
CA THR A 17 34.36 21.46 -15.20
C THR A 17 33.02 21.40 -14.53
N LEU A 18 32.86 21.99 -13.34
CA LEU A 18 31.58 22.11 -12.66
C LEU A 18 30.85 23.35 -13.20
N PRO A 19 29.80 23.20 -14.00
CA PRO A 19 29.20 24.31 -14.76
C PRO A 19 28.60 25.40 -13.86
N ASN A 20 28.12 25.03 -12.66
CA ASN A 20 27.31 25.88 -11.80
C ASN A 20 27.86 26.03 -10.38
N ASP A 21 29.18 25.98 -10.17
CA ASP A 21 29.73 26.28 -8.86
C ASP A 21 29.62 27.76 -8.53
N LYS A 22 28.70 28.13 -7.66
CA LYS A 22 28.45 29.50 -7.15
C LYS A 22 29.16 29.75 -5.82
N GLY A 23 30.05 28.88 -5.38
CA GLY A 23 30.76 29.02 -4.11
C GLY A 23 29.93 28.64 -2.88
N ALA A 24 28.68 28.27 -3.03
CA ALA A 24 27.77 27.89 -1.94
C ALA A 24 28.14 26.53 -1.30
N ASN A 25 27.52 26.25 -0.17
CA ASN A 25 27.55 24.96 0.53
C ASN A 25 26.17 24.69 1.12
N THR A 26 25.19 24.42 0.26
CA THR A 26 23.79 24.24 0.66
C THR A 26 23.55 22.81 1.08
N ASN A 27 23.08 22.62 2.30
CA ASN A 27 22.55 21.33 2.77
C ASN A 27 21.04 21.31 2.52
N TRP A 28 20.61 20.73 1.41
CA TRP A 28 19.21 20.68 1.02
C TRP A 28 18.32 19.94 2.01
N ASN A 29 18.88 18.99 2.78
CA ASN A 29 18.10 18.32 3.86
C ASN A 29 17.71 19.31 4.96
N ASP A 30 18.61 20.20 5.39
CA ASP A 30 18.34 21.19 6.45
C ASP A 30 17.35 22.26 5.97
N GLU A 31 17.38 22.57 4.67
CA GLU A 31 16.46 23.55 4.08
C GLU A 31 15.02 23.00 3.91
N VAL A 32 14.89 21.73 3.60
CA VAL A 32 13.60 21.10 3.29
C VAL A 32 12.97 20.42 4.50
N LEU A 33 13.78 19.82 5.38
CA LEU A 33 13.29 19.04 6.50
C LEU A 33 13.13 19.89 7.77
N ARG A 34 12.30 19.40 8.68
CA ARG A 34 12.06 19.98 10.02
C ARG A 34 11.84 18.91 11.06
N THR A 35 12.02 19.26 12.33
CA THR A 35 11.41 18.50 13.44
C THR A 35 9.91 18.75 13.42
N ALA A 36 9.13 17.70 13.23
CA ALA A 36 7.68 17.76 13.14
C ALA A 36 7.03 17.54 14.50
N ILE A 37 6.02 18.36 14.85
CA ILE A 37 5.24 18.24 16.08
C ILE A 37 3.81 17.83 15.72
N SER A 38 3.33 16.77 16.37
CA SER A 38 1.98 16.26 16.14
C SER A 38 1.24 16.09 17.45
N HIS A 39 -0.08 16.23 17.42
CA HIS A 39 -0.91 15.97 18.60
C HIS A 39 -2.22 15.29 18.21
N ASN A 40 -2.74 14.48 19.15
CA ASN A 40 -3.97 13.73 18.99
C ASN A 40 -4.77 13.82 20.30
N HIS A 41 -6.05 14.15 20.18
CA HIS A 41 -6.98 14.28 21.30
C HIS A 41 -8.21 13.41 21.04
N ASN A 42 -8.63 12.65 22.01
CA ASN A 42 -9.84 11.85 21.95
C ASN A 42 -10.62 12.01 23.25
N VAL A 43 -11.93 12.27 23.12
CA VAL A 43 -12.87 12.31 24.24
C VAL A 43 -14.00 11.35 23.92
N SER A 44 -14.32 10.48 24.84
CA SER A 44 -15.43 9.54 24.68
C SER A 44 -16.29 9.47 25.94
N ILE A 45 -17.58 9.28 25.74
CA ILE A 45 -18.55 9.01 26.76
C ILE A 45 -19.32 7.74 26.39
N ASN A 46 -19.51 6.88 27.35
CA ASN A 46 -20.33 5.69 27.21
C ASN A 46 -21.16 5.49 28.47
N GLY A 47 -22.35 4.94 28.24
CA GLY A 47 -23.27 4.68 29.33
C GLY A 47 -24.46 3.86 28.87
N GLY A 48 -25.37 3.63 29.78
CA GLY A 48 -26.60 2.91 29.45
C GLY A 48 -27.23 2.16 30.60
N SER A 49 -28.26 1.42 30.25
CA SER A 49 -28.99 0.48 31.10
C SER A 49 -28.97 -0.90 30.46
N GLU A 50 -29.64 -1.88 31.07
CA GLU A 50 -29.82 -3.21 30.47
C GLU A 50 -30.56 -3.18 29.12
N LYS A 51 -31.39 -2.14 28.90
CA LYS A 51 -32.18 -2.00 27.66
C LYS A 51 -31.57 -1.06 26.64
N THR A 52 -30.84 -0.05 27.10
CA THR A 52 -30.30 0.97 26.19
C THR A 52 -28.84 1.23 26.52
N GLN A 53 -27.98 1.13 25.51
CA GLN A 53 -26.55 1.42 25.59
C GLN A 53 -26.20 2.48 24.55
N TYR A 54 -25.34 3.41 24.93
CA TYR A 54 -24.85 4.44 24.04
C TYR A 54 -23.36 4.71 24.24
N SER A 55 -22.72 5.12 23.15
CA SER A 55 -21.39 5.69 23.21
C SER A 55 -21.29 6.83 22.20
N ALA A 56 -20.54 7.85 22.58
CA ALA A 56 -20.15 8.92 21.67
C ALA A 56 -18.68 9.25 21.86
N SER A 57 -18.00 9.58 20.79
CA SER A 57 -16.59 9.98 20.82
C SER A 57 -16.33 11.08 19.81
N MET A 58 -15.41 11.98 20.19
CA MET A 58 -14.84 12.99 19.31
C MET A 58 -13.35 12.85 19.31
N SER A 59 -12.74 12.97 18.14
CA SER A 59 -11.29 12.90 17.95
C SER A 59 -10.82 14.07 17.13
N TYR A 60 -9.70 14.63 17.53
CA TYR A 60 -8.97 15.62 16.76
C TYR A 60 -7.51 15.18 16.62
N GLN A 61 -6.99 15.20 15.42
CA GLN A 61 -5.62 14.85 15.11
C GLN A 61 -5.01 15.94 14.25
N ASN A 62 -3.82 16.41 14.63
CA ASN A 62 -2.97 17.21 13.76
C ASN A 62 -1.59 16.54 13.67
N LYS A 63 -1.12 16.28 12.47
CA LYS A 63 0.17 15.68 12.17
C LYS A 63 0.95 16.61 11.25
N GLN A 64 2.05 17.14 11.71
CA GLN A 64 3.02 17.78 10.84
C GLN A 64 3.93 16.71 10.22
N GLY A 65 4.21 16.84 8.92
CA GLY A 65 5.26 16.06 8.27
C GLY A 65 6.64 16.64 8.50
N ILE A 66 7.68 15.80 8.35
CA ILE A 66 9.08 16.24 8.44
C ILE A 66 9.52 17.11 7.27
N VAL A 67 8.86 17.01 6.11
CA VAL A 67 9.03 17.96 5.01
C VAL A 67 8.23 19.22 5.32
N ARG A 68 8.85 20.38 5.19
CA ARG A 68 8.17 21.67 5.36
C ARG A 68 7.03 21.80 4.36
N GLY A 69 5.90 22.39 4.75
CA GLY A 69 4.70 22.51 3.91
C GLY A 69 3.81 21.27 3.90
N THR A 70 4.18 20.15 4.58
CA THR A 70 3.31 18.99 4.70
C THR A 70 2.66 18.93 6.06
N ASP A 71 1.33 18.70 6.06
CA ASP A 71 0.55 18.49 7.28
C ASP A 71 -0.69 17.62 7.00
N PHE A 72 -1.31 17.16 8.07
CA PHE A 72 -2.57 16.45 8.03
C PHE A 72 -3.39 16.77 9.27
N GLU A 73 -4.60 17.22 9.07
CA GLU A 73 -5.57 17.51 10.12
C GLU A 73 -6.81 16.64 9.93
N ARG A 74 -7.34 16.10 11.02
CA ARG A 74 -8.58 15.34 11.01
C ARG A 74 -9.41 15.61 12.25
N PHE A 75 -10.66 15.95 12.02
CA PHE A 75 -11.70 15.97 13.05
C PHE A 75 -12.70 14.84 12.76
N GLY A 76 -13.08 14.07 13.77
CA GLY A 76 -14.02 12.97 13.64
C GLY A 76 -14.94 12.87 14.83
N GLY A 77 -16.18 12.43 14.56
CA GLY A 77 -17.18 12.13 15.56
C GLY A 77 -17.84 10.78 15.28
N ARG A 78 -18.08 10.02 16.32
CA ARG A 78 -18.81 8.74 16.25
C ARG A 78 -19.88 8.71 17.33
N ALA A 79 -21.07 8.23 16.95
CA ALA A 79 -22.15 7.96 17.88
C ALA A 79 -22.69 6.56 17.65
N PHE A 80 -22.94 5.84 18.71
CA PHE A 80 -23.56 4.53 18.72
C PHE A 80 -24.69 4.52 19.74
N LEU A 81 -25.82 3.97 19.33
CA LEU A 81 -26.99 3.74 20.18
C LEU A 81 -27.53 2.33 19.92
N GLN A 82 -27.72 1.55 20.96
CA GLN A 82 -28.43 0.27 20.89
C GLN A 82 -29.57 0.30 21.92
N THR A 83 -30.74 -0.13 21.49
CA THR A 83 -31.90 -0.22 22.38
C THR A 83 -32.72 -1.46 22.10
N LYS A 84 -33.34 -1.98 23.17
CA LYS A 84 -34.29 -3.11 23.10
C LYS A 84 -35.73 -2.61 23.12
N ALA A 85 -36.55 -3.20 22.29
CA ALA A 85 -37.97 -2.90 22.16
C ALA A 85 -38.79 -4.21 22.09
N LEU A 86 -40.12 -4.10 22.05
CA LEU A 86 -41.04 -5.24 21.96
C LEU A 86 -40.80 -6.31 23.03
N ASN A 87 -40.75 -5.90 24.28
CA ASN A 87 -40.43 -6.79 25.42
C ASN A 87 -39.11 -7.55 25.22
N ASP A 88 -38.03 -6.80 24.84
CA ASP A 88 -36.68 -7.24 24.60
C ASP A 88 -36.49 -8.17 23.38
N ARG A 89 -37.56 -8.40 22.58
CA ARG A 89 -37.47 -9.22 21.37
C ARG A 89 -36.86 -8.51 20.16
N LEU A 90 -36.88 -7.19 20.14
CA LEU A 90 -36.28 -6.39 19.07
C LEU A 90 -35.09 -5.60 19.61
N THR A 91 -33.91 -5.85 19.08
CA THR A 91 -32.71 -5.02 19.31
C THR A 91 -32.50 -4.13 18.10
N LEU A 92 -32.50 -2.81 18.31
CA LEU A 92 -32.17 -1.81 17.31
C LEU A 92 -30.80 -1.22 17.65
N ALA A 93 -29.90 -1.15 16.67
CA ALA A 93 -28.60 -0.53 16.82
C ALA A 93 -28.36 0.47 15.69
N PHE A 94 -27.90 1.66 16.04
CA PHE A 94 -27.57 2.75 15.14
C PHE A 94 -26.13 3.15 15.37
N ASN A 95 -25.37 3.27 14.29
CA ASN A 95 -23.99 3.75 14.31
C ASN A 95 -23.84 4.84 13.26
N VAL A 96 -23.33 5.99 13.66
CA VAL A 96 -22.98 7.10 12.77
C VAL A 96 -21.53 7.48 12.99
N ASN A 97 -20.80 7.61 11.90
CA ASN A 97 -19.41 8.06 11.88
C ASN A 97 -19.30 9.20 10.88
N ALA A 98 -18.85 10.36 11.33
CA ALA A 98 -18.59 11.52 10.47
C ALA A 98 -17.15 12.00 10.70
N ALA A 99 -16.44 12.28 9.63
CA ALA A 99 -15.08 12.78 9.71
C ALA A 99 -14.81 13.79 8.59
N GLN A 100 -14.01 14.78 8.90
CA GLN A 100 -13.41 15.67 7.93
C GLN A 100 -11.89 15.63 8.12
N SER A 101 -11.16 15.49 7.02
CA SER A 101 -9.71 15.60 7.02
C SER A 101 -9.24 16.56 5.94
N LYS A 102 -8.15 17.23 6.25
CA LYS A 102 -7.41 18.12 5.35
C LYS A 102 -5.95 17.67 5.39
N GLY A 103 -5.34 17.51 4.24
CA GLY A 103 -3.91 17.19 4.12
C GLY A 103 -3.25 18.09 3.11
N THR A 104 -2.05 18.57 3.43
CA THR A 104 -1.19 19.27 2.49
C THR A 104 0.02 18.40 2.21
N THR A 105 0.34 18.19 0.94
CA THR A 105 1.52 17.45 0.50
C THR A 105 2.36 18.33 -0.41
N VAL A 106 3.61 17.97 -0.59
CA VAL A 106 4.55 18.65 -1.50
C VAL A 106 4.90 17.77 -2.69
N ASP A 107 4.21 16.66 -2.82
CA ASP A 107 4.52 15.68 -3.84
C ASP A 107 3.68 15.90 -5.08
N SER A 108 4.36 16.28 -6.15
CA SER A 108 3.93 16.02 -7.49
C SER A 108 5.03 15.21 -8.15
N ALA A 109 4.87 13.90 -8.19
CA ALA A 109 5.69 13.05 -9.05
C ALA A 109 5.36 13.27 -10.56
N LYS A 110 4.88 14.45 -10.92
CA LYS A 110 4.71 14.86 -12.29
C LYS A 110 6.10 15.06 -12.90
N ASP A 111 6.33 14.52 -14.08
CA ASP A 111 7.59 14.54 -14.80
C ASP A 111 8.76 13.82 -14.09
N GLY A 112 8.45 12.89 -13.15
CA GLY A 112 9.46 12.01 -12.54
C GLY A 112 10.35 12.66 -11.51
N GLN A 113 10.00 13.84 -10.96
CA GLN A 113 10.77 14.51 -9.93
C GLN A 113 9.94 14.84 -8.70
N SER A 114 10.28 14.22 -7.56
CA SER A 114 9.73 14.57 -6.25
C SER A 114 10.64 15.55 -5.50
N VAL A 115 10.11 16.19 -4.45
CA VAL A 115 10.92 17.01 -3.53
C VAL A 115 12.06 16.20 -2.92
N PHE A 116 11.84 14.91 -2.61
CA PHE A 116 12.88 14.03 -2.10
C PHE A 116 13.97 13.75 -3.11
N ASP A 117 13.59 13.62 -4.36
CA ASP A 117 14.52 13.45 -5.46
C ASP A 117 15.35 14.71 -5.65
N ALA A 118 14.70 15.88 -5.77
CA ALA A 118 15.35 17.17 -5.87
C ALA A 118 16.33 17.42 -4.70
N MET A 119 15.92 17.15 -3.47
CA MET A 119 16.74 17.30 -2.27
C MET A 119 18.01 16.44 -2.31
N ASN A 120 17.98 15.30 -2.98
CA ASN A 120 19.11 14.39 -3.05
C ASN A 120 20.12 14.77 -4.14
N TYR A 121 19.68 15.19 -5.31
CA TYR A 121 20.59 15.40 -6.43
C TYR A 121 20.78 16.86 -6.85
N TYR A 122 19.98 17.81 -6.31
CA TYR A 122 20.24 19.23 -6.59
C TYR A 122 21.64 19.62 -6.09
N SER A 123 22.34 20.47 -6.87
CA SER A 123 23.73 20.81 -6.58
C SER A 123 23.92 21.44 -5.20
N PRO A 124 24.81 20.93 -4.34
CA PRO A 124 25.16 21.61 -3.08
C PRO A 124 26.04 22.86 -3.26
N LEU A 125 26.47 23.12 -4.50
CA LEU A 125 27.40 24.23 -4.85
C LEU A 125 26.66 25.53 -5.18
N VAL A 126 25.35 25.52 -5.17
CA VAL A 126 24.48 26.65 -5.50
C VAL A 126 23.72 27.16 -4.29
N PRO A 127 23.38 28.47 -4.21
CA PRO A 127 22.56 29.01 -3.13
C PRO A 127 21.08 28.64 -3.31
N VAL A 128 20.28 28.82 -2.25
CA VAL A 128 18.83 28.66 -2.30
C VAL A 128 18.19 29.74 -3.16
N THR A 129 18.65 30.98 -2.99
CA THR A 129 18.14 32.16 -3.73
C THR A 129 19.28 32.93 -4.37
N ASN A 130 18.96 33.65 -5.43
CA ASN A 130 19.83 34.65 -6.02
C ASN A 130 19.91 35.90 -5.12
N ALA A 131 20.83 36.84 -5.44
CA ALA A 131 21.02 38.07 -4.68
C ALA A 131 19.80 39.01 -4.69
N ASP A 132 18.91 38.88 -5.67
CA ASP A 132 17.64 39.61 -5.80
C ASP A 132 16.47 38.95 -5.04
N GLY A 133 16.73 37.85 -4.34
CA GLY A 133 15.73 37.09 -3.59
C GLY A 133 14.90 36.10 -4.43
N SER A 134 15.10 36.02 -5.74
CA SER A 134 14.48 35.00 -6.58
C SER A 134 15.08 33.59 -6.31
N TRP A 135 14.32 32.54 -6.56
CA TRP A 135 14.82 31.18 -6.44
C TRP A 135 15.96 30.92 -7.43
N TYR A 136 17.07 30.32 -6.92
CA TYR A 136 18.14 29.89 -7.83
C TYR A 136 17.58 28.79 -8.75
N SER A 137 17.82 28.94 -10.05
CA SER A 137 17.40 27.98 -11.07
C SER A 137 18.49 27.87 -12.13
N ASP A 138 18.80 26.64 -12.51
CA ASP A 138 19.63 26.34 -13.65
C ASP A 138 18.80 25.76 -14.79
N LYS A 139 18.46 26.61 -15.73
CA LYS A 139 17.64 26.26 -16.90
C LYS A 139 18.40 25.44 -17.95
N THR A 140 19.71 25.25 -17.81
CA THR A 140 20.51 24.43 -18.73
C THR A 140 20.35 22.94 -18.46
N ILE A 141 19.88 22.59 -17.24
CA ILE A 141 19.65 21.23 -16.81
C ILE A 141 18.14 20.96 -16.83
N SER A 142 17.71 20.00 -17.64
CA SER A 142 16.28 19.60 -17.72
C SER A 142 15.80 19.00 -16.39
N GLN A 143 14.59 19.32 -16.00
CA GLN A 143 13.94 18.76 -14.78
C GLN A 143 14.81 18.90 -13.52
N ASN A 144 15.45 20.06 -13.33
CA ASN A 144 16.30 20.35 -12.19
C ASN A 144 15.69 21.48 -11.36
N PHE A 145 14.75 21.14 -10.50
CA PHE A 145 13.99 22.10 -9.70
C PHE A 145 14.60 22.29 -8.32
N ASN A 146 14.67 23.53 -7.87
CA ASN A 146 15.09 23.86 -6.51
C ASN A 146 14.08 23.32 -5.50
N PRO A 147 14.47 22.41 -4.60
CA PRO A 147 13.54 21.76 -3.68
C PRO A 147 12.87 22.73 -2.69
N VAL A 148 13.51 23.85 -2.37
CA VAL A 148 12.91 24.89 -1.52
C VAL A 148 11.87 25.70 -2.30
N SER A 149 12.09 25.96 -3.59
CA SER A 149 11.08 26.54 -4.47
C SER A 149 9.85 25.63 -4.55
N MET A 150 10.04 24.33 -4.74
CA MET A 150 8.92 23.37 -4.82
C MET A 150 8.02 23.41 -3.58
N ILE A 151 8.57 23.45 -2.39
CA ILE A 151 7.77 23.46 -1.15
C ILE A 151 7.13 24.81 -0.81
N ASN A 152 7.55 25.91 -1.45
CA ASN A 152 7.00 27.23 -1.20
C ASN A 152 6.07 27.74 -2.30
N GLU A 153 6.29 27.30 -3.55
CA GLU A 153 5.55 27.81 -4.70
C GLU A 153 4.51 26.81 -5.22
N ASP A 154 4.61 25.53 -4.81
CA ASP A 154 3.69 24.49 -5.25
C ASP A 154 2.89 23.97 -4.05
N THR A 155 1.57 24.01 -4.15
CA THR A 155 0.67 23.58 -3.08
C THR A 155 -0.24 22.47 -3.58
N PHE A 156 -0.28 21.37 -2.85
CA PHE A 156 -1.17 20.23 -3.08
C PHE A 156 -2.01 20.01 -1.82
N GLU A 157 -3.30 20.24 -1.92
CA GLU A 157 -4.24 20.13 -0.80
C GLU A 157 -5.33 19.11 -1.09
N ASN A 158 -5.59 18.29 -0.10
CA ASN A 158 -6.57 17.23 -0.13
C ASN A 158 -7.57 17.41 1.00
N ASN A 159 -8.83 17.65 0.66
CA ASN A 159 -9.94 17.74 1.61
C ASN A 159 -10.87 16.56 1.44
N LYS A 160 -11.08 15.80 2.52
CA LYS A 160 -11.96 14.63 2.52
C LYS A 160 -13.03 14.76 3.60
N LYS A 161 -14.28 14.52 3.22
CA LYS A 161 -15.42 14.40 4.12
C LYS A 161 -15.98 12.99 4.01
N LEU A 162 -16.26 12.38 5.14
CA LEU A 162 -16.86 11.05 5.25
C LEU A 162 -18.08 11.13 6.15
N LEU A 163 -19.20 10.62 5.65
CA LEU A 163 -20.37 10.31 6.45
C LEU A 163 -20.73 8.83 6.25
N GLN A 164 -20.80 8.09 7.34
CA GLN A 164 -21.20 6.69 7.32
C GLN A 164 -22.28 6.45 8.38
N GLY A 165 -23.37 5.83 7.97
CA GLY A 165 -24.47 5.45 8.84
C GLY A 165 -24.82 3.96 8.68
N THR A 166 -25.08 3.28 9.79
CA THR A 166 -25.58 1.91 9.81
C THR A 166 -26.73 1.80 10.77
N ALA A 167 -27.84 1.24 10.30
CA ALA A 167 -29.00 0.86 11.13
C ALA A 167 -29.14 -0.66 11.08
N LYS A 168 -29.17 -1.32 12.26
CA LYS A 168 -29.33 -2.75 12.38
C LYS A 168 -30.50 -3.08 13.27
N GLY A 169 -31.38 -3.99 12.81
CA GLY A 169 -32.46 -4.59 13.58
C GLY A 169 -32.21 -6.08 13.77
N THR A 170 -32.34 -6.57 15.00
CA THR A 170 -32.32 -8.01 15.30
C THR A 170 -33.62 -8.36 16.00
N LEU A 171 -34.45 -9.21 15.40
CA LEU A 171 -35.69 -9.66 15.94
C LEU A 171 -35.57 -11.12 16.40
N ASP A 172 -35.78 -11.36 17.69
CA ASP A 172 -35.92 -12.69 18.27
C ASP A 172 -37.34 -13.23 17.94
N ILE A 173 -37.45 -14.01 16.86
CA ILE A 173 -38.72 -14.65 16.44
C ILE A 173 -39.12 -15.68 17.49
N THR A 174 -38.17 -16.54 17.86
CA THR A 174 -38.22 -17.45 19.00
C THR A 174 -36.94 -17.35 19.82
N LYS A 175 -36.81 -18.11 20.91
CA LYS A 175 -35.55 -18.19 21.67
C LYS A 175 -34.37 -18.71 20.86
N ASP A 176 -34.62 -19.49 19.82
CA ASP A 176 -33.63 -20.15 19.01
C ASP A 176 -33.50 -19.55 17.58
N LEU A 177 -34.49 -18.74 17.17
CA LEU A 177 -34.58 -18.20 15.81
C LEU A 177 -34.53 -16.67 15.85
N LYS A 178 -33.60 -16.08 15.15
CA LYS A 178 -33.40 -14.63 15.04
C LYS A 178 -33.36 -14.19 13.58
N TRP A 179 -34.02 -13.08 13.30
CA TRP A 179 -33.90 -12.39 12.02
C TRP A 179 -33.11 -11.10 12.19
N ASN A 180 -32.20 -10.86 11.28
CA ASN A 180 -31.32 -9.68 11.26
C ASN A 180 -31.53 -8.92 9.96
N LEU A 181 -31.58 -7.59 10.04
CA LEU A 181 -31.59 -6.66 8.92
C LEU A 181 -30.59 -5.55 9.22
N SER A 182 -29.68 -5.27 8.28
CA SER A 182 -28.72 -4.20 8.36
C SER A 182 -28.78 -3.35 7.09
N LEU A 183 -28.85 -2.04 7.27
CA LEU A 183 -28.78 -1.04 6.21
C LEU A 183 -27.60 -0.13 6.48
N SER A 184 -26.69 0.01 5.51
CA SER A 184 -25.54 0.91 5.63
C SER A 184 -25.49 1.83 4.43
N TYR A 185 -25.14 3.09 4.72
CA TYR A 185 -24.89 4.12 3.74
C TYR A 185 -23.57 4.83 4.05
N GLN A 186 -22.75 5.03 3.04
CA GLN A 186 -21.53 5.82 3.12
C GLN A 186 -21.53 6.84 1.99
N ASP A 187 -21.14 8.04 2.33
CA ASP A 187 -20.90 9.17 1.41
C ASP A 187 -19.50 9.70 1.70
N GLU A 188 -18.67 9.71 0.68
CA GLU A 188 -17.31 10.20 0.75
C GLU A 188 -17.12 11.27 -0.31
N GLN A 189 -16.81 12.47 0.12
CA GLN A 189 -16.52 13.61 -0.73
C GLN A 189 -15.04 13.96 -0.61
N TYR A 190 -14.39 14.09 -1.73
CA TYR A 190 -12.99 14.36 -1.87
C TYR A 190 -12.77 15.56 -2.76
N ILE A 191 -11.98 16.55 -2.31
CA ILE A 191 -11.60 17.71 -3.12
C ILE A 191 -10.07 17.76 -3.15
N TRP A 192 -9.54 17.59 -4.34
CA TRP A 192 -8.14 17.84 -4.64
C TRP A 192 -7.95 19.24 -5.16
N ASN A 193 -7.03 19.99 -4.57
CA ASN A 193 -6.62 21.32 -4.97
C ASN A 193 -5.12 21.32 -5.22
N GLU A 194 -4.73 21.87 -6.34
CA GLU A 194 -3.34 22.07 -6.75
C GLU A 194 -3.17 23.52 -7.16
N TYR A 195 -2.09 24.17 -6.74
CA TYR A 195 -1.73 25.51 -7.15
C TYR A 195 -0.23 25.65 -7.33
N HIS A 196 0.16 26.19 -8.47
CA HIS A 196 1.51 26.58 -8.79
C HIS A 196 1.52 28.09 -8.95
N THR A 197 2.37 28.78 -8.18
CA THR A 197 2.45 30.24 -8.27
C THR A 197 3.12 30.69 -9.58
N SER A 198 3.03 31.97 -9.90
CA SER A 198 3.75 32.58 -11.02
C SER A 198 5.29 32.44 -10.92
N LYS A 199 5.81 32.14 -9.72
CA LYS A 199 7.24 31.94 -9.41
C LYS A 199 7.65 30.45 -9.37
N SER A 200 6.72 29.55 -9.57
CA SER A 200 7.01 28.13 -9.61
C SER A 200 8.02 27.83 -10.72
N GLN A 201 9.07 27.09 -10.37
CA GLN A 201 10.03 26.60 -11.36
C GLN A 201 9.50 25.39 -12.14
N TYR A 202 8.57 24.68 -11.51
CA TYR A 202 7.94 23.49 -12.05
C TYR A 202 6.90 23.83 -13.14
N ASN A 203 6.19 24.94 -12.98
CA ASN A 203 5.14 25.38 -13.88
C ASN A 203 5.40 26.78 -14.43
N THR A 204 5.52 26.88 -15.75
CA THR A 204 5.83 28.12 -16.46
C THR A 204 4.59 28.85 -16.99
N ARG A 205 3.38 28.51 -16.51
CA ARG A 205 2.11 29.02 -17.03
C ARG A 205 1.63 30.32 -16.37
N ASN A 206 2.48 31.00 -15.62
CA ASN A 206 2.19 32.23 -14.89
C ASN A 206 1.04 32.07 -13.87
N GLY A 207 1.20 31.07 -13.00
CA GLY A 207 0.17 30.63 -12.07
C GLY A 207 -0.78 29.61 -12.72
N GLU A 208 -0.99 28.50 -12.02
CA GLU A 208 -1.91 27.43 -12.45
C GLU A 208 -2.65 26.87 -11.25
N ALA A 209 -3.94 26.68 -11.40
CA ALA A 209 -4.79 26.05 -10.39
C ALA A 209 -5.55 24.89 -10.99
N LYS A 210 -5.52 23.74 -10.28
CA LYS A 210 -6.34 22.59 -10.57
C LYS A 210 -7.23 22.28 -9.39
N ARG A 211 -8.51 22.09 -9.61
CA ARG A 211 -9.45 21.72 -8.56
C ARG A 211 -10.38 20.63 -9.04
N ILE A 212 -10.40 19.50 -8.35
CA ILE A 212 -11.22 18.32 -8.67
C ILE A 212 -12.06 17.98 -7.45
N ALA A 213 -13.38 17.89 -7.64
CA ALA A 213 -14.31 17.37 -6.65
C ALA A 213 -14.77 15.97 -7.09
N THR A 214 -14.66 15.00 -6.19
CA THR A 214 -15.08 13.60 -6.43
C THR A 214 -16.03 13.17 -5.33
N GLU A 215 -17.09 12.47 -5.69
CA GLU A 215 -18.04 11.87 -4.75
C GLU A 215 -18.09 10.36 -4.97
N ASN A 216 -17.98 9.60 -3.87
CA ASN A 216 -18.13 8.14 -3.86
C ASN A 216 -19.24 7.76 -2.88
N LYS A 217 -20.16 6.92 -3.32
CA LYS A 217 -21.29 6.45 -2.51
C LYS A 217 -21.32 4.95 -2.42
N LYS A 218 -21.58 4.44 -1.22
CA LYS A 218 -21.73 3.00 -0.97
C LYS A 218 -23.04 2.73 -0.23
N LYS A 219 -23.81 1.80 -0.75
CA LYS A 219 -25.09 1.36 -0.17
C LYS A 219 -25.04 -0.14 0.04
N ILE A 220 -25.39 -0.60 1.24
CA ILE A 220 -25.41 -2.02 1.59
C ILE A 220 -26.71 -2.34 2.28
N LEU A 221 -27.36 -3.40 1.82
CA LEU A 221 -28.46 -4.08 2.50
C LEU A 221 -28.02 -5.52 2.80
N GLU A 222 -28.13 -5.93 4.05
CA GLU A 222 -27.85 -7.29 4.45
C GLU A 222 -29.00 -7.82 5.32
N THR A 223 -29.48 -9.02 5.03
CA THR A 223 -30.48 -9.68 5.83
C THR A 223 -30.19 -11.17 5.96
N TYR A 224 -30.34 -11.70 7.18
CA TYR A 224 -30.07 -13.10 7.45
C TYR A 224 -30.87 -13.62 8.64
N ILE A 225 -31.08 -14.91 8.64
CA ILE A 225 -31.77 -15.68 9.70
C ILE A 225 -30.72 -16.56 10.36
N ASN A 226 -30.69 -16.55 11.70
CA ASN A 226 -29.89 -17.45 12.52
C ASN A 226 -30.85 -18.37 13.31
N TYR A 227 -30.51 -19.65 13.32
CA TYR A 227 -31.11 -20.66 14.20
C TYR A 227 -30.00 -21.30 15.02
N ASP A 228 -30.08 -21.18 16.36
CA ASP A 228 -29.12 -21.74 17.30
C ASP A 228 -29.87 -22.58 18.34
N HIS A 229 -29.61 -23.91 18.37
CA HIS A 229 -30.23 -24.80 19.30
C HIS A 229 -29.28 -25.84 19.85
N THR A 230 -29.51 -26.25 21.11
CA THR A 230 -28.73 -27.31 21.76
C THR A 230 -29.65 -28.52 22.06
N PHE A 231 -29.40 -29.61 21.34
CA PHE A 231 -30.12 -30.86 21.55
C PHE A 231 -29.40 -31.74 22.56
N ALA A 232 -30.13 -32.37 23.44
CA ALA A 232 -29.62 -33.31 24.46
C ALA A 232 -28.41 -32.78 25.26
N ASN A 233 -28.24 -31.46 25.38
CA ASN A 233 -27.12 -30.76 26.06
C ASN A 233 -25.72 -31.02 25.46
N ILE A 234 -25.59 -31.83 24.41
CA ILE A 234 -24.31 -32.23 23.81
C ILE A 234 -24.19 -31.89 22.32
N HIS A 235 -25.31 -31.68 21.61
CA HIS A 235 -25.34 -31.34 20.20
C HIS A 235 -25.68 -29.85 20.04
N LYS A 236 -24.74 -28.99 19.76
CA LYS A 236 -24.98 -27.58 19.47
C LYS A 236 -25.02 -27.37 17.97
N LEU A 237 -26.14 -26.90 17.45
CA LEU A 237 -26.35 -26.63 16.03
C LEU A 237 -26.66 -25.15 15.83
N GLY A 238 -25.85 -24.50 15.02
CA GLY A 238 -26.10 -23.15 14.51
C GLY A 238 -26.27 -23.17 13.00
N LEU A 239 -27.37 -22.62 12.51
CA LEU A 239 -27.65 -22.48 11.08
C LEU A 239 -27.80 -20.99 10.75
N MET A 240 -27.26 -20.57 9.60
CA MET A 240 -27.46 -19.23 9.07
C MET A 240 -27.76 -19.31 7.58
N ALA A 241 -28.75 -18.51 7.12
CA ALA A 241 -28.99 -18.25 5.70
C ALA A 241 -29.21 -16.75 5.50
N GLY A 242 -28.62 -16.19 4.48
CA GLY A 242 -28.67 -14.74 4.28
C GLY A 242 -28.54 -14.31 2.83
N TYR A 243 -28.87 -13.05 2.65
CA TYR A 243 -28.79 -12.29 1.40
C TYR A 243 -28.13 -10.96 1.66
N SER A 244 -27.29 -10.51 0.74
CA SER A 244 -26.77 -9.13 0.72
C SER A 244 -26.84 -8.52 -0.68
N TRP A 245 -27.06 -7.22 -0.70
CA TRP A 245 -26.99 -6.38 -1.88
C TRP A 245 -26.07 -5.20 -1.57
N GLU A 246 -25.16 -4.91 -2.48
CA GLU A 246 -24.22 -3.81 -2.40
C GLU A 246 -24.20 -3.03 -3.71
N GLN A 247 -24.15 -1.71 -3.63
CA GLN A 247 -23.88 -0.83 -4.75
C GLN A 247 -22.82 0.20 -4.35
N ASN A 248 -21.76 0.27 -5.15
CA ASN A 248 -20.74 1.29 -5.10
C ASN A 248 -20.88 2.17 -6.33
N ASP A 249 -21.06 3.47 -6.10
CA ASP A 249 -21.08 4.52 -7.10
C ASP A 249 -19.78 5.32 -6.88
N ASP A 250 -18.75 5.06 -7.69
CA ASP A 250 -17.41 5.58 -7.54
C ASP A 250 -17.06 6.54 -8.68
N ASN A 251 -16.07 7.41 -8.43
CA ASN A 251 -15.45 8.28 -9.42
C ASN A 251 -16.42 9.30 -10.09
N ASP A 252 -17.48 9.70 -9.38
CA ASP A 252 -18.33 10.83 -9.82
C ASP A 252 -17.57 12.14 -9.59
N SER A 253 -16.80 12.57 -10.57
CA SER A 253 -15.86 13.66 -10.41
C SER A 253 -16.00 14.74 -11.50
N PHE A 254 -15.79 15.99 -11.05
CA PHE A 254 -15.73 17.17 -11.90
C PHE A 254 -14.55 18.06 -11.47
N GLY A 255 -13.77 18.55 -12.44
CA GLY A 255 -12.65 19.41 -12.14
C GLY A 255 -12.34 20.41 -13.26
N LEU A 256 -11.63 21.47 -12.87
CA LEU A 256 -11.12 22.50 -13.76
C LEU A 256 -9.62 22.66 -13.56
N ASP A 257 -8.94 22.94 -14.67
CA ASP A 257 -7.54 23.33 -14.75
C ASP A 257 -7.47 24.69 -15.45
N VAL A 258 -7.00 25.70 -14.72
CA VAL A 258 -6.96 27.10 -15.18
C VAL A 258 -5.59 27.71 -14.91
N TYR A 259 -5.14 28.63 -15.75
CA TYR A 259 -3.81 29.20 -15.65
C TYR A 259 -3.74 30.64 -16.15
N ASP A 260 -2.55 31.27 -16.01
CA ASP A 260 -2.29 32.66 -16.32
C ASP A 260 -3.09 33.59 -15.38
N PHE A 261 -2.78 33.47 -14.09
CA PHE A 261 -3.43 34.21 -13.02
C PHE A 261 -3.00 35.67 -12.99
N TYR A 262 -3.92 36.54 -12.65
CA TYR A 262 -3.66 37.96 -12.43
C TYR A 262 -2.74 38.21 -11.24
N ASN A 263 -2.83 37.38 -10.21
CA ASN A 263 -1.96 37.34 -9.05
C ASN A 263 -2.12 36.01 -8.30
N ASP A 264 -1.20 35.70 -7.40
CA ASP A 264 -1.17 34.45 -6.64
C ASP A 264 -1.95 34.49 -5.30
N ASN A 265 -2.61 35.60 -4.94
CA ASN A 265 -3.14 35.82 -3.59
C ASN A 265 -4.30 34.90 -3.21
N THR A 266 -5.11 34.50 -4.17
CA THR A 266 -6.33 33.71 -3.92
C THR A 266 -6.18 32.23 -4.29
N THR A 267 -5.10 31.87 -4.96
CA THR A 267 -4.78 30.49 -5.34
C THR A 267 -5.97 29.77 -6.03
N PHE A 268 -6.23 28.53 -5.70
CA PHE A 268 -7.38 27.74 -6.17
C PHE A 268 -8.73 28.14 -5.55
N TYR A 269 -8.77 29.11 -4.63
CA TYR A 269 -10.04 29.58 -4.04
C TYR A 269 -10.81 30.58 -4.95
N ASN A 270 -10.14 31.16 -5.93
CA ASN A 270 -10.79 32.04 -6.90
C ASN A 270 -10.27 31.83 -8.34
N LEU A 271 -10.81 30.81 -8.98
CA LEU A 271 -10.44 30.43 -10.35
C LEU A 271 -10.78 31.50 -11.41
N ASN A 272 -11.65 32.46 -11.07
CA ASN A 272 -12.03 33.56 -12.00
C ASN A 272 -10.90 34.57 -12.24
N LEU A 273 -9.82 34.53 -11.46
CA LEU A 273 -8.63 35.35 -11.69
C LEU A 273 -7.67 34.78 -12.73
N ALA A 274 -7.94 33.58 -13.25
CA ALA A 274 -7.20 33.03 -14.37
C ALA A 274 -7.72 33.57 -15.70
N ASN A 275 -6.81 33.88 -16.62
CA ASN A 275 -7.15 34.36 -17.96
C ASN A 275 -7.41 33.19 -18.94
N LYS A 276 -6.93 32.01 -18.62
CA LYS A 276 -6.97 30.85 -19.53
C LYS A 276 -7.42 29.58 -18.81
N MET A 277 -8.02 28.70 -19.57
CA MET A 277 -8.46 27.38 -19.15
C MET A 277 -7.91 26.34 -20.14
N ASP A 278 -7.60 25.15 -19.66
CA ASP A 278 -7.18 24.07 -20.55
C ASP A 278 -8.35 23.56 -21.41
N TRP A 279 -8.45 24.15 -22.61
CA TRP A 279 -9.31 23.73 -23.68
C TRP A 279 -8.44 23.25 -24.84
N GLN A 280 -8.61 22.02 -25.29
CA GLN A 280 -8.00 21.59 -26.54
C GLN A 280 -9.00 21.77 -27.68
N ASN A 281 -8.67 22.66 -28.66
CA ASN A 281 -9.44 22.86 -29.90
C ASN A 281 -10.94 23.05 -29.68
N GLY A 282 -11.34 23.80 -28.65
CA GLY A 282 -12.72 24.10 -28.35
C GLY A 282 -13.47 23.06 -27.50
N GLY A 283 -12.77 22.03 -26.97
CA GLY A 283 -13.32 21.05 -26.05
C GLY A 283 -12.61 21.05 -24.69
N ILE A 284 -13.31 20.65 -23.63
CA ILE A 284 -12.71 20.45 -22.30
C ILE A 284 -11.72 19.28 -22.39
N THR A 285 -10.49 19.48 -21.88
CA THR A 285 -9.56 18.36 -21.75
C THR A 285 -10.08 17.38 -20.73
N SER A 286 -10.14 16.11 -21.08
CA SER A 286 -10.77 15.04 -20.30
C SER A 286 -10.04 14.66 -19.00
N ASN A 287 -8.87 15.25 -18.71
CA ASN A 287 -8.01 14.79 -17.63
C ASN A 287 -8.54 15.09 -16.22
N ASN A 288 -9.54 15.96 -16.10
CA ASN A 288 -10.06 16.40 -14.80
C ASN A 288 -11.50 15.97 -14.51
N ASN A 289 -12.12 15.24 -15.42
CA ASN A 289 -13.48 14.74 -15.27
C ASN A 289 -13.45 13.21 -15.27
N GLY A 290 -13.69 12.61 -14.12
CA GLY A 290 -13.97 11.18 -14.02
C GLY A 290 -15.36 10.87 -14.56
N HIS A 291 -15.61 9.62 -14.82
CA HIS A 291 -16.93 9.11 -15.16
C HIS A 291 -17.46 8.26 -14.02
N LEU A 292 -18.73 8.41 -13.72
CA LEU A 292 -19.39 7.61 -12.70
C LEU A 292 -19.30 6.11 -13.03
N GLU A 293 -18.70 5.36 -12.12
CA GLU A 293 -18.63 3.90 -12.17
C GLU A 293 -19.58 3.29 -11.15
N THR A 294 -20.52 2.48 -11.62
CA THR A 294 -21.45 1.76 -10.72
C THR A 294 -21.12 0.29 -10.71
N LEU A 295 -20.66 -0.19 -9.56
CA LEU A 295 -20.47 -1.61 -9.28
C LEU A 295 -21.61 -2.14 -8.40
N ARG A 296 -22.23 -3.23 -8.82
CA ARG A 296 -23.28 -3.92 -8.04
C ARG A 296 -22.90 -5.34 -7.73
N MET A 297 -23.15 -5.75 -6.48
CA MET A 297 -22.93 -7.10 -6.02
C MET A 297 -24.16 -7.63 -5.27
N ILE A 298 -24.51 -8.87 -5.55
CA ILE A 298 -25.58 -9.61 -4.89
C ILE A 298 -24.99 -10.91 -4.36
N SER A 299 -25.32 -11.28 -3.13
CA SER A 299 -24.79 -12.47 -2.50
C SER A 299 -25.87 -13.27 -1.80
N PHE A 300 -25.81 -14.59 -1.94
CA PHE A 300 -26.56 -15.56 -1.14
C PHE A 300 -25.56 -16.41 -0.36
N TYR A 301 -25.82 -16.62 0.93
CA TYR A 301 -24.88 -17.38 1.75
C TYR A 301 -25.61 -18.21 2.81
N GLY A 302 -24.98 -19.33 3.14
CA GLY A 302 -25.43 -20.21 4.19
C GLY A 302 -24.25 -20.77 4.99
N ARG A 303 -24.47 -21.00 6.29
CA ARG A 303 -23.46 -21.54 7.20
C ARG A 303 -24.10 -22.52 8.17
N ILE A 304 -23.37 -23.61 8.40
CA ILE A 304 -23.67 -24.62 9.41
C ILE A 304 -22.51 -24.62 10.40
N ASN A 305 -22.81 -24.46 11.68
CA ASN A 305 -21.90 -24.70 12.79
C ASN A 305 -22.46 -25.85 13.60
N TYR A 306 -21.65 -26.89 13.82
CA TYR A 306 -22.06 -28.00 14.64
C TYR A 306 -20.95 -28.33 15.64
N SER A 307 -21.34 -28.56 16.89
CA SER A 307 -20.44 -28.97 17.95
C SER A 307 -21.03 -30.17 18.67
N PHE A 308 -20.28 -31.25 18.71
CA PHE A 308 -20.61 -32.44 19.46
C PHE A 308 -19.77 -32.52 20.74
N ASN A 309 -20.48 -32.49 21.87
CA ASN A 309 -19.90 -32.57 23.22
C ASN A 309 -18.78 -31.55 23.48
N SER A 310 -18.78 -30.42 22.77
CA SER A 310 -17.70 -29.41 22.76
C SER A 310 -16.30 -29.97 22.39
N LYS A 311 -16.21 -31.18 21.87
CA LYS A 311 -14.99 -31.89 21.45
C LYS A 311 -14.74 -31.83 19.94
N TYR A 312 -15.79 -32.12 19.18
CA TYR A 312 -15.74 -32.15 17.72
C TYR A 312 -16.54 -31.00 17.18
N LEU A 313 -15.89 -30.16 16.40
CA LEU A 313 -16.44 -28.93 15.86
C LEU A 313 -16.40 -28.99 14.34
N LEU A 314 -17.52 -28.74 13.69
CA LEU A 314 -17.67 -28.64 12.25
C LEU A 314 -18.22 -27.26 11.89
N GLN A 315 -17.61 -26.59 10.94
CA GLN A 315 -18.20 -25.46 10.25
C GLN A 315 -18.20 -25.71 8.75
N ALA A 316 -19.32 -25.47 8.09
CA ALA A 316 -19.41 -25.46 6.64
C ALA A 316 -20.12 -24.19 6.19
N THR A 317 -19.60 -23.56 5.14
CA THR A 317 -20.17 -22.34 4.56
C THR A 317 -20.22 -22.47 3.05
N ILE A 318 -21.30 -21.98 2.46
CA ILE A 318 -21.40 -21.78 1.01
C ILE A 318 -21.82 -20.34 0.76
N ARG A 319 -21.12 -19.68 -0.16
CA ARG A 319 -21.46 -18.33 -0.62
C ARG A 319 -21.52 -18.30 -2.14
N ARG A 320 -22.53 -17.64 -2.68
CA ARG A 320 -22.69 -17.41 -4.11
C ARG A 320 -22.85 -15.92 -4.36
N ASP A 321 -21.87 -15.34 -5.04
CA ASP A 321 -21.76 -13.91 -5.31
C ASP A 321 -21.90 -13.64 -6.80
N GLY A 322 -22.71 -12.64 -7.15
CA GLY A 322 -22.85 -12.11 -8.50
C GLY A 322 -22.40 -10.66 -8.56
N SER A 323 -21.45 -10.35 -9.45
CA SER A 323 -20.92 -8.99 -9.64
C SER A 323 -21.15 -8.49 -11.05
N SER A 324 -21.47 -7.19 -11.17
CA SER A 324 -21.64 -6.53 -12.46
C SER A 324 -20.31 -6.28 -13.20
N ALA A 325 -19.15 -6.40 -12.53
CA ALA A 325 -17.83 -6.21 -13.15
C ALA A 325 -17.45 -7.35 -14.09
N PHE A 326 -18.03 -8.54 -13.92
CA PHE A 326 -17.69 -9.71 -14.71
C PHE A 326 -18.50 -9.86 -15.97
N GLY A 327 -17.96 -10.63 -16.93
CA GLY A 327 -18.59 -10.94 -18.19
C GLY A 327 -19.96 -11.59 -18.00
N LYS A 328 -20.85 -11.37 -18.98
CA LYS A 328 -22.24 -11.85 -18.90
C LYS A 328 -22.36 -13.34 -18.66
N ASN A 329 -21.38 -14.14 -19.07
CA ASN A 329 -21.36 -15.59 -18.92
C ASN A 329 -20.92 -16.05 -17.54
N ASN A 330 -20.14 -15.23 -16.80
CA ASN A 330 -19.46 -15.63 -15.56
C ASN A 330 -19.66 -14.64 -14.38
N ARG A 331 -20.79 -13.94 -14.34
CA ARG A 331 -21.08 -12.99 -13.25
C ARG A 331 -21.12 -13.63 -11.87
N TRP A 332 -21.47 -14.92 -11.81
CA TRP A 332 -21.68 -15.63 -10.55
C TRP A 332 -20.53 -16.55 -10.20
N GLY A 333 -19.95 -16.33 -9.02
CA GLY A 333 -19.00 -17.23 -8.37
C GLY A 333 -19.63 -17.99 -7.22
N THR A 334 -19.18 -19.22 -6.97
CA THR A 334 -19.62 -20.04 -5.82
C THR A 334 -18.40 -20.45 -5.01
N PHE A 335 -18.43 -20.17 -3.71
CA PHE A 335 -17.30 -20.24 -2.79
C PHE A 335 -17.68 -21.11 -1.58
N PRO A 336 -17.43 -22.44 -1.63
CA PRO A 336 -17.62 -23.34 -0.50
C PRO A 336 -16.42 -23.31 0.44
N SER A 337 -16.67 -23.54 1.74
CA SER A 337 -15.62 -23.81 2.72
C SER A 337 -16.12 -24.77 3.80
N ALA A 338 -15.20 -25.55 4.35
CA ALA A 338 -15.46 -26.42 5.48
C ALA A 338 -14.25 -26.48 6.40
N SER A 339 -14.48 -26.56 7.71
CA SER A 339 -13.44 -26.77 8.70
C SER A 339 -13.90 -27.75 9.78
N LEU A 340 -12.96 -28.56 10.24
CA LEU A 340 -13.10 -29.49 11.34
C LEU A 340 -12.09 -29.14 12.43
N ALA A 341 -12.52 -29.18 13.68
CA ALA A 341 -11.60 -29.06 14.81
C ALA A 341 -11.92 -30.15 15.84
N TRP A 342 -10.86 -30.73 16.38
CA TRP A 342 -10.89 -31.73 17.41
C TRP A 342 -10.15 -31.23 18.63
N ARG A 343 -10.90 -31.02 19.72
CA ARG A 343 -10.31 -30.67 21.04
C ARG A 343 -9.81 -31.95 21.71
N MET A 344 -8.58 -32.32 21.39
CA MET A 344 -7.92 -33.54 21.87
C MET A 344 -7.77 -33.50 23.39
N SER A 345 -7.59 -32.33 23.97
CA SER A 345 -7.52 -32.12 25.43
C SER A 345 -8.79 -32.59 26.17
N GLU A 346 -9.93 -32.69 25.48
CA GLU A 346 -11.18 -33.21 26.06
C GLU A 346 -11.29 -34.73 26.02
N GLU A 347 -10.34 -35.43 25.38
CA GLU A 347 -10.29 -36.88 25.37
C GLU A 347 -9.68 -37.44 26.64
N LYS A 348 -10.22 -38.58 27.11
CA LYS A 348 -9.76 -39.20 28.36
C LYS A 348 -8.27 -39.52 28.32
N PHE A 349 -7.80 -40.10 27.22
CA PHE A 349 -6.37 -40.50 27.07
C PHE A 349 -5.41 -39.31 27.06
N ILE A 350 -5.84 -38.09 26.70
CA ILE A 350 -5.02 -36.87 26.80
C ILE A 350 -5.17 -36.26 28.22
N LYS A 351 -6.40 -36.21 28.76
CA LYS A 351 -6.64 -35.72 30.11
C LYS A 351 -5.84 -36.51 31.18
N ASP A 352 -5.78 -37.83 31.01
CA ASP A 352 -5.06 -38.73 31.94
C ASP A 352 -3.54 -38.46 31.95
N LEU A 353 -2.98 -37.84 30.89
CA LEU A 353 -1.57 -37.43 30.85
C LEU A 353 -1.29 -36.24 31.77
N ASN A 354 -2.29 -35.39 32.06
CA ASN A 354 -2.18 -34.22 32.92
C ASN A 354 -1.05 -33.24 32.51
N VAL A 355 -0.78 -33.13 31.20
CA VAL A 355 0.30 -32.31 30.61
C VAL A 355 -0.28 -31.08 29.91
N PHE A 356 -1.38 -31.26 29.18
CA PHE A 356 -1.97 -30.21 28.34
C PHE A 356 -3.15 -29.54 29.05
N ASP A 357 -3.16 -28.23 29.07
CA ASP A 357 -4.34 -27.43 29.45
C ASP A 357 -5.33 -27.35 28.28
N ASP A 358 -4.82 -27.16 27.07
CA ASP A 358 -5.57 -27.29 25.83
C ASP A 358 -4.70 -27.91 24.75
N LEU A 359 -5.30 -28.77 23.94
CA LEU A 359 -4.70 -29.36 22.75
C LEU A 359 -5.80 -29.55 21.73
N LYS A 360 -5.68 -28.81 20.60
CA LYS A 360 -6.71 -28.80 19.57
C LYS A 360 -6.07 -28.92 18.18
N PHE A 361 -6.49 -29.93 17.45
CA PHE A 361 -6.16 -30.11 16.04
C PHE A 361 -7.27 -29.53 15.17
N ARG A 362 -6.92 -28.85 14.10
CA ARG A 362 -7.85 -28.26 13.16
C ARG A 362 -7.39 -28.44 11.71
N VAL A 363 -8.35 -28.66 10.83
CA VAL A 363 -8.14 -28.69 9.39
C VAL A 363 -9.29 -27.94 8.71
N GLY A 364 -8.95 -27.11 7.76
CA GLY A 364 -9.91 -26.33 6.98
C GLY A 364 -9.54 -26.30 5.50
N TYR A 365 -10.56 -26.37 4.67
CA TYR A 365 -10.43 -26.12 3.24
C TYR A 365 -11.51 -25.14 2.82
N GLY A 366 -11.10 -24.11 2.06
CA GLY A 366 -12.04 -23.11 1.59
C GLY A 366 -11.64 -22.53 0.26
N VAL A 367 -12.66 -22.08 -0.48
CA VAL A 367 -12.50 -21.33 -1.72
C VAL A 367 -13.05 -19.93 -1.51
N SER A 368 -12.26 -18.92 -1.83
CA SER A 368 -12.68 -17.52 -1.89
C SER A 368 -12.57 -16.97 -3.30
N GLY A 369 -13.42 -16.00 -3.63
CA GLY A 369 -13.34 -15.24 -4.87
C GLY A 369 -12.77 -13.86 -4.64
N ASN A 370 -12.07 -13.33 -5.63
CA ASN A 370 -11.61 -11.95 -5.65
C ASN A 370 -12.30 -11.20 -6.79
N SER A 371 -12.85 -10.02 -6.47
CA SER A 371 -13.46 -9.08 -7.40
C SER A 371 -12.77 -7.71 -7.36
N LEU A 372 -11.61 -7.59 -6.71
CA LEU A 372 -10.86 -6.36 -6.55
C LEU A 372 -9.76 -6.27 -7.61
N GLY A 373 -9.36 -5.03 -7.95
CA GLY A 373 -8.22 -4.78 -8.85
C GLY A 373 -8.59 -4.53 -10.32
N PHE A 374 -9.89 -4.51 -10.66
CA PHE A 374 -10.38 -4.11 -11.99
C PHE A 374 -11.63 -3.27 -11.88
N GLY A 375 -11.82 -2.35 -12.85
CA GLY A 375 -12.93 -1.40 -12.85
C GLY A 375 -14.29 -2.05 -13.12
N ALA A 376 -15.34 -1.33 -12.80
CA ALA A 376 -16.73 -1.79 -12.98
C ALA A 376 -17.09 -2.21 -14.41
N TYR A 377 -16.33 -1.74 -15.39
CA TYR A 377 -16.57 -1.93 -16.82
C TYR A 377 -15.49 -2.76 -17.54
N SER A 378 -14.61 -3.45 -16.79
CA SER A 378 -13.48 -4.22 -17.37
C SER A 378 -13.91 -5.33 -18.33
N ALA A 379 -15.13 -5.86 -18.19
CA ALA A 379 -15.64 -6.92 -19.06
C ALA A 379 -16.36 -6.44 -20.33
N ILE A 380 -16.55 -5.12 -20.48
CA ILE A 380 -17.28 -4.54 -21.61
C ILE A 380 -16.37 -3.67 -22.46
N GLN A 381 -16.74 -3.48 -23.72
CA GLN A 381 -16.06 -2.54 -24.59
C GLN A 381 -16.41 -1.10 -24.18
N THR A 382 -15.39 -0.28 -23.97
CA THR A 382 -15.52 1.14 -23.73
C THR A 382 -14.97 1.95 -24.88
N TYR A 383 -15.35 3.19 -24.97
CA TYR A 383 -14.91 4.13 -25.99
C TYR A 383 -14.38 5.39 -25.34
N SER A 384 -13.38 5.99 -25.95
CA SER A 384 -12.86 7.32 -25.58
C SER A 384 -12.80 8.23 -26.80
N THR A 385 -12.75 9.54 -26.55
CA THR A 385 -12.47 10.50 -27.61
C THR A 385 -11.04 10.32 -28.11
N SER A 386 -10.86 10.28 -29.42
CA SER A 386 -9.55 10.08 -30.06
C SER A 386 -9.48 10.94 -31.30
N GLY A 387 -8.51 11.87 -31.34
CA GLY A 387 -8.29 12.71 -32.50
C GLY A 387 -9.45 13.62 -32.86
N TRP A 388 -9.33 14.25 -34.03
CA TRP A 388 -10.30 15.20 -34.54
C TRP A 388 -10.68 14.88 -35.98
N PHE A 389 -11.97 14.94 -36.29
CA PHE A 389 -12.50 14.94 -37.63
C PHE A 389 -12.84 16.37 -38.03
N ASN A 390 -12.13 16.88 -39.01
CA ASN A 390 -12.35 18.21 -39.55
C ASN A 390 -13.26 18.12 -40.79
N TYR A 391 -14.40 18.82 -40.72
CA TYR A 391 -15.36 18.85 -41.81
C TYR A 391 -15.60 20.29 -42.23
N THR A 392 -15.46 20.60 -43.49
CA THR A 392 -15.82 21.91 -44.10
C THR A 392 -17.21 21.78 -44.72
N ASN A 393 -18.17 22.55 -44.19
CA ASN A 393 -19.53 22.54 -44.71
C ASN A 393 -19.62 23.24 -46.07
N ALA A 394 -20.79 23.15 -46.73
CA ALA A 394 -21.02 23.73 -48.06
C ALA A 394 -20.81 25.29 -48.11
N ASN A 395 -20.85 25.97 -46.97
CA ASN A 395 -20.64 27.41 -46.83
C ASN A 395 -19.14 27.75 -46.56
N GLY A 396 -18.24 26.79 -46.59
CA GLY A 396 -16.81 27.00 -46.34
C GLY A 396 -16.44 27.07 -44.85
N THR A 397 -17.39 26.85 -43.92
CA THR A 397 -17.10 26.84 -42.50
C THR A 397 -16.47 25.51 -42.07
N GLN A 398 -15.31 25.58 -41.46
CA GLN A 398 -14.65 24.39 -40.92
C GLN A 398 -15.20 24.11 -39.50
N ASN A 399 -15.66 22.88 -39.30
CA ASN A 399 -16.06 22.36 -38.00
C ASN A 399 -15.15 21.22 -37.62
N SER A 400 -14.79 21.12 -36.35
CA SER A 400 -13.96 20.03 -35.80
C SER A 400 -14.78 19.26 -34.80
N TYR A 401 -14.78 17.95 -34.90
CA TYR A 401 -15.48 17.02 -34.00
C TYR A 401 -14.51 15.99 -33.45
N HIS A 402 -14.64 15.66 -32.18
CA HIS A 402 -13.91 14.52 -31.63
C HIS A 402 -14.38 13.22 -32.29
N THR A 403 -13.43 12.41 -32.69
CA THR A 403 -13.71 11.02 -33.08
C THR A 403 -13.77 10.12 -31.85
N LEU A 404 -14.47 9.01 -31.94
CA LEU A 404 -14.51 7.97 -30.91
C LEU A 404 -13.66 6.79 -31.38
N ALA A 405 -12.83 6.28 -30.47
CA ALA A 405 -12.09 5.06 -30.66
C ALA A 405 -12.36 4.09 -29.50
N ALA A 406 -12.18 2.81 -29.73
CA ALA A 406 -12.23 1.80 -28.68
C ALA A 406 -11.14 2.09 -27.64
N ALA A 407 -11.50 2.10 -26.37
CA ALA A 407 -10.59 2.28 -25.23
C ALA A 407 -10.35 0.97 -24.47
N SER A 408 -11.18 -0.06 -24.72
CA SER A 408 -11.00 -1.41 -24.20
C SER A 408 -11.68 -2.42 -25.11
N ASN A 409 -11.34 -3.69 -24.95
CA ASN A 409 -12.03 -4.81 -25.58
C ASN A 409 -13.05 -5.44 -24.62
N ALA A 410 -14.16 -5.92 -25.15
CA ALA A 410 -15.10 -6.72 -24.38
C ALA A 410 -14.55 -8.13 -24.13
N ASN A 411 -14.63 -8.60 -22.87
CA ASN A 411 -14.42 -10.01 -22.54
C ASN A 411 -15.67 -10.58 -21.82
N PRO A 412 -16.63 -11.19 -22.56
CA PRO A 412 -17.84 -11.75 -21.97
C PRO A 412 -17.57 -12.95 -21.06
N ASP A 413 -16.40 -13.55 -21.15
CA ASP A 413 -15.98 -14.72 -20.39
C ASP A 413 -15.10 -14.37 -19.17
N LEU A 414 -14.82 -13.08 -18.93
CA LEU A 414 -14.11 -12.62 -17.74
C LEU A 414 -14.85 -13.11 -16.48
N LYS A 415 -14.13 -13.78 -15.59
CA LYS A 415 -14.67 -14.46 -14.40
C LYS A 415 -13.88 -14.12 -13.14
N TRP A 416 -14.40 -14.57 -12.01
CA TRP A 416 -13.77 -14.43 -10.70
C TRP A 416 -12.40 -15.11 -10.63
N GLU A 417 -11.42 -14.44 -10.07
CA GLU A 417 -10.23 -15.11 -9.55
C GLU A 417 -10.63 -15.98 -8.36
N ARG A 418 -10.07 -17.17 -8.24
CA ARG A 418 -10.41 -18.15 -7.22
C ARG A 418 -9.17 -18.53 -6.42
N THR A 419 -9.28 -18.39 -5.09
CA THR A 419 -8.24 -18.85 -4.17
C THR A 419 -8.77 -20.02 -3.37
N ALA A 420 -8.18 -21.20 -3.57
CA ALA A 420 -8.38 -22.38 -2.75
C ALA A 420 -7.28 -22.45 -1.70
N MET A 421 -7.63 -22.71 -0.44
CA MET A 421 -6.67 -22.80 0.66
C MET A 421 -6.98 -24.01 1.54
N LEU A 422 -5.98 -24.88 1.72
CA LEU A 422 -5.91 -25.88 2.78
C LEU A 422 -5.13 -25.28 3.95
N ASN A 423 -5.68 -25.41 5.14
CA ASN A 423 -5.04 -24.97 6.39
C ASN A 423 -5.09 -26.13 7.41
N ILE A 424 -3.96 -26.44 8.02
CA ILE A 424 -3.82 -27.46 9.06
C ILE A 424 -3.14 -26.81 10.26
N GLY A 425 -3.76 -26.89 11.44
CA GLY A 425 -3.27 -26.22 12.64
C GLY A 425 -3.32 -27.09 13.87
N LEU A 426 -2.36 -26.87 14.77
CA LEU A 426 -2.32 -27.43 16.11
C LEU A 426 -2.19 -26.30 17.13
N ASP A 427 -3.21 -26.14 17.95
CA ASP A 427 -3.20 -25.20 19.07
C ASP A 427 -2.86 -25.99 20.35
N PHE A 428 -1.97 -25.46 21.18
CA PHE A 428 -1.54 -26.10 22.42
C PHE A 428 -1.40 -25.11 23.57
N SER A 429 -1.60 -25.62 24.81
CA SER A 429 -1.39 -24.85 26.04
C SER A 429 -0.93 -25.76 27.17
N PHE A 430 0.02 -25.24 27.98
CA PHE A 430 0.66 -25.95 29.08
C PHE A 430 0.79 -25.05 30.32
N PHE A 431 1.01 -25.67 31.48
CA PHE A 431 1.35 -25.03 32.76
C PHE A 431 0.31 -24.01 33.24
N GLY A 432 -0.99 -24.38 33.14
CA GLY A 432 -2.08 -23.50 33.52
C GLY A 432 -2.21 -22.28 32.60
N GLY A 433 -1.95 -22.43 31.31
CA GLY A 433 -2.01 -21.37 30.30
C GLY A 433 -0.77 -20.47 30.26
N ARG A 434 0.30 -20.79 30.99
CA ARG A 434 1.53 -19.97 31.00
C ARG A 434 2.39 -20.11 29.78
N LEU A 435 2.26 -21.22 29.04
CA LEU A 435 2.88 -21.45 27.73
C LEU A 435 1.81 -21.97 26.80
N GLY A 436 1.57 -21.26 25.70
CA GLY A 436 0.65 -21.69 24.66
C GLY A 436 1.16 -21.26 23.29
N GLY A 437 0.57 -21.81 22.25
CA GLY A 437 0.96 -21.47 20.91
C GLY A 437 0.16 -22.19 19.84
N THR A 438 0.54 -21.90 18.61
CA THR A 438 -0.07 -22.46 17.41
C THR A 438 1.02 -22.82 16.41
N ILE A 439 0.91 -23.97 15.80
CA ILE A 439 1.68 -24.36 14.62
C ILE A 439 0.68 -24.52 13.48
N GLU A 440 0.92 -23.85 12.36
CA GLU A 440 -0.01 -23.80 11.25
C GLU A 440 0.74 -24.04 9.94
N TYR A 441 0.19 -24.90 9.09
CA TYR A 441 0.62 -25.10 7.71
C TYR A 441 -0.51 -24.72 6.78
N TYR A 442 -0.19 -23.98 5.72
CA TYR A 442 -1.15 -23.66 4.67
C TYR A 442 -0.59 -23.98 3.27
N ASP A 443 -1.51 -24.39 2.39
CA ASP A 443 -1.29 -24.49 0.94
C ASP A 443 -2.41 -23.70 0.26
N LYS A 444 -2.05 -22.58 -0.33
CA LYS A 444 -2.94 -21.63 -0.98
C LYS A 444 -2.63 -21.59 -2.47
N ARG A 445 -3.64 -21.84 -3.31
CA ARG A 445 -3.54 -21.70 -4.76
C ARG A 445 -4.57 -20.71 -5.26
N THR A 446 -4.11 -19.67 -5.94
CA THR A 446 -4.95 -18.70 -6.66
C THR A 446 -4.90 -19.05 -8.13
N SER A 447 -6.06 -19.31 -8.70
CA SER A 447 -6.26 -19.64 -10.12
C SER A 447 -7.13 -18.61 -10.81
N ASP A 448 -7.09 -18.64 -12.13
CA ASP A 448 -7.86 -17.70 -12.94
C ASP A 448 -7.48 -16.23 -12.68
N LEU A 449 -6.21 -15.94 -12.38
CA LEU A 449 -5.72 -14.58 -12.16
C LEU A 449 -6.03 -13.70 -13.38
N ILE A 450 -6.51 -12.50 -13.11
CA ILE A 450 -6.82 -11.53 -14.15
C ILE A 450 -5.59 -10.69 -14.44
N TYR A 451 -5.18 -10.70 -15.68
CA TYR A 451 -4.10 -9.86 -16.19
C TYR A 451 -4.49 -9.26 -17.52
N THR A 452 -3.92 -8.11 -17.88
CA THR A 452 -4.19 -7.46 -19.17
C THR A 452 -3.14 -7.92 -20.19
N TYR A 453 -3.58 -8.74 -21.14
CA TYR A 453 -2.74 -9.30 -22.18
C TYR A 453 -2.77 -8.46 -23.45
N GLU A 454 -1.66 -8.42 -24.17
CA GLU A 454 -1.61 -7.89 -25.52
C GLU A 454 -2.36 -8.83 -26.48
N VAL A 455 -3.16 -8.23 -27.36
CA VAL A 455 -3.97 -8.96 -28.34
C VAL A 455 -3.80 -8.34 -29.73
N SER A 456 -3.98 -9.16 -30.75
CA SER A 456 -3.83 -8.70 -32.14
C SER A 456 -4.91 -7.67 -32.51
N THR A 457 -4.50 -6.50 -32.91
CA THR A 457 -5.38 -5.44 -33.45
C THR A 457 -6.06 -5.78 -34.75
N ASN A 458 -5.64 -6.86 -35.43
CA ASN A 458 -6.34 -7.41 -36.59
C ASN A 458 -7.65 -8.13 -36.21
N ARG A 459 -7.75 -8.60 -34.95
CA ARG A 459 -8.91 -9.33 -34.45
C ARG A 459 -9.72 -8.47 -33.49
N TYR A 460 -9.07 -7.61 -32.72
CA TYR A 460 -9.67 -6.81 -31.66
C TYR A 460 -9.49 -5.31 -31.95
N PRO A 461 -10.49 -4.46 -31.64
CA PRO A 461 -10.42 -3.03 -31.91
C PRO A 461 -9.46 -2.27 -30.98
N PHE A 462 -8.98 -2.90 -29.88
CA PHE A 462 -8.01 -2.33 -28.94
C PHE A 462 -6.87 -3.33 -28.71
N GLY A 463 -5.65 -2.85 -28.47
CA GLY A 463 -4.43 -3.67 -28.42
C GLY A 463 -4.27 -4.55 -27.19
N THR A 464 -5.12 -4.39 -26.15
CA THR A 464 -5.04 -5.17 -24.92
C THR A 464 -6.41 -5.68 -24.48
N MET A 465 -6.45 -6.76 -23.70
CA MET A 465 -7.67 -7.32 -23.14
C MET A 465 -7.43 -7.95 -21.76
N PRO A 466 -8.25 -7.64 -20.73
CA PRO A 466 -8.20 -8.36 -19.47
C PRO A 466 -8.73 -9.79 -19.65
N ALA A 467 -7.97 -10.77 -19.17
CA ALA A 467 -8.31 -12.19 -19.27
C ALA A 467 -7.84 -12.99 -18.04
N ASN A 468 -8.52 -14.10 -17.76
CA ASN A 468 -8.18 -15.00 -16.65
C ASN A 468 -7.21 -16.07 -17.18
N VAL A 469 -5.93 -15.96 -16.85
CA VAL A 469 -4.91 -16.85 -17.42
C VAL A 469 -3.98 -17.46 -16.39
N GLY A 470 -3.56 -16.71 -15.37
CA GLY A 470 -2.48 -17.12 -14.47
C GLY A 470 -2.92 -17.94 -13.26
N ASP A 471 -1.98 -18.72 -12.74
CA ASP A 471 -2.09 -19.47 -11.49
C ASP A 471 -0.86 -19.20 -10.61
N ILE A 472 -1.08 -18.97 -9.32
CA ILE A 472 -0.01 -18.75 -8.32
C ILE A 472 -0.26 -19.61 -7.10
N SER A 473 0.79 -20.20 -6.53
CA SER A 473 0.73 -20.90 -5.26
C SER A 473 1.54 -20.22 -4.17
N ASN A 474 1.08 -20.37 -2.94
CA ASN A 474 1.77 -19.95 -1.73
C ASN A 474 1.64 -21.05 -0.69
N LYS A 475 2.77 -21.58 -0.22
CA LYS A 475 2.82 -22.62 0.81
C LYS A 475 3.65 -22.11 1.96
N GLY A 476 3.18 -22.30 3.18
CA GLY A 476 3.92 -21.77 4.31
C GLY A 476 3.63 -22.45 5.61
N ILE A 477 4.48 -22.11 6.57
CA ILE A 477 4.36 -22.53 7.96
C ILE A 477 4.41 -21.31 8.86
N GLU A 478 3.51 -21.26 9.82
CA GLU A 478 3.42 -20.20 10.81
C GLU A 478 3.54 -20.81 12.21
N PHE A 479 4.30 -20.14 13.05
CA PHE A 479 4.55 -20.56 14.41
C PHE A 479 4.35 -19.39 15.36
N THR A 480 3.44 -19.54 16.33
CA THR A 480 3.18 -18.56 17.37
C THR A 480 3.43 -19.19 18.73
N ILE A 481 4.23 -18.54 19.57
CA ILE A 481 4.38 -18.86 20.98
C ILE A 481 3.96 -17.67 21.83
N ASN A 482 3.11 -17.93 22.82
CA ASN A 482 2.75 -17.01 23.88
C ASN A 482 3.20 -17.60 25.20
N ALA A 483 3.98 -16.85 25.97
CA ALA A 483 4.47 -17.31 27.26
C ALA A 483 4.37 -16.24 28.33
N THR A 484 4.14 -16.69 29.57
CA THR A 484 4.27 -15.90 30.79
C THR A 484 5.39 -16.52 31.65
N PRO A 485 6.68 -16.29 31.27
CA PRO A 485 7.80 -16.94 31.94
C PRO A 485 7.86 -16.62 33.44
N ILE A 486 7.53 -15.39 33.81
CA ILE A 486 7.55 -14.93 35.20
C ILE A 486 6.22 -14.30 35.54
N GLN A 487 5.60 -14.76 36.62
CA GLN A 487 4.40 -14.18 37.19
C GLN A 487 4.49 -14.24 38.70
N THR A 488 4.58 -13.07 39.35
CA THR A 488 4.61 -12.91 40.77
C THR A 488 3.54 -11.86 41.19
N LYS A 489 3.35 -11.64 42.47
CA LYS A 489 2.40 -10.61 42.97
C LYS A 489 2.70 -9.21 42.43
N ASN A 490 3.97 -8.89 42.21
CA ASN A 490 4.39 -7.53 41.86
C ASN A 490 5.01 -7.42 40.44
N PHE A 491 5.39 -8.54 39.82
CA PHE A 491 6.04 -8.54 38.54
C PHE A 491 5.49 -9.64 37.63
N SER A 492 5.17 -9.28 36.39
CA SER A 492 4.86 -10.22 35.33
C SER A 492 5.64 -9.88 34.07
N TRP A 493 6.07 -10.94 33.38
CA TRP A 493 6.61 -10.87 32.03
C TRP A 493 5.79 -11.74 31.12
N GLN A 494 5.20 -11.13 30.09
CA GLN A 494 4.49 -11.82 28.99
C GLN A 494 5.28 -11.60 27.71
N THR A 495 5.43 -12.64 26.91
CA THR A 495 6.11 -12.58 25.62
C THR A 495 5.32 -13.33 24.56
N SER A 496 5.31 -12.79 23.34
CA SER A 496 4.69 -13.43 22.19
C SER A 496 5.66 -13.35 21.00
N LEU A 497 5.98 -14.51 20.44
CA LEU A 497 6.84 -14.66 19.27
C LEU A 497 6.03 -15.25 18.12
N ASN A 498 6.06 -14.59 16.98
CA ASN A 498 5.46 -15.05 15.73
C ASN A 498 6.56 -15.20 14.68
N LEU A 499 6.60 -16.35 14.03
CA LEU A 499 7.52 -16.67 12.93
C LEU A 499 6.68 -17.16 11.76
N SER A 500 6.98 -16.71 10.55
CA SER A 500 6.34 -17.22 9.34
C SER A 500 7.34 -17.38 8.20
N HIS A 501 7.22 -18.50 7.50
CA HIS A 501 7.92 -18.78 6.24
C HIS A 501 6.88 -19.03 5.15
N ASN A 502 7.05 -18.37 4.00
CA ASN A 502 6.19 -18.54 2.83
C ASN A 502 7.03 -18.83 1.60
N LYS A 503 6.63 -19.81 0.81
CA LYS A 503 7.17 -20.06 -0.52
C LYS A 503 6.11 -19.70 -1.56
N ASN A 504 6.37 -18.65 -2.34
CA ASN A 504 5.56 -18.25 -3.50
C ASN A 504 6.06 -18.94 -4.76
N ASN A 505 5.17 -19.30 -5.66
CA ASN A 505 5.51 -19.84 -6.99
C ASN A 505 4.46 -19.44 -8.01
N VAL A 506 4.90 -19.02 -9.19
CA VAL A 506 4.06 -18.82 -10.37
C VAL A 506 3.91 -20.17 -11.04
N GLU A 507 2.69 -20.72 -11.03
CA GLU A 507 2.40 -22.05 -11.59
C GLU A 507 2.14 -21.97 -13.10
N SER A 508 1.47 -20.90 -13.56
CA SER A 508 1.21 -20.64 -14.97
C SER A 508 0.96 -19.16 -15.23
N ILE A 509 1.39 -18.68 -16.42
CA ILE A 509 1.08 -17.34 -16.97
C ILE A 509 0.51 -17.43 -18.38
N SER A 510 0.29 -18.63 -18.89
CA SER A 510 -0.15 -18.90 -20.26
C SER A 510 -1.31 -19.91 -20.30
N ASN A 511 -2.11 -19.85 -21.34
CA ASN A 511 -3.11 -20.85 -21.68
C ASN A 511 -3.19 -21.05 -23.19
N SER A 512 -4.22 -21.75 -23.70
CA SER A 512 -4.37 -22.03 -25.12
C SER A 512 -4.64 -20.80 -26.01
N GLU A 513 -5.09 -19.69 -25.44
CA GLU A 513 -5.43 -18.46 -26.16
C GLU A 513 -4.39 -17.35 -25.96
N TYR A 514 -3.76 -17.32 -24.79
CA TYR A 514 -2.78 -16.32 -24.37
C TYR A 514 -1.49 -17.03 -23.98
N SER A 515 -0.44 -16.83 -24.77
CA SER A 515 0.87 -17.45 -24.52
C SER A 515 1.93 -16.36 -24.43
N VAL A 516 2.64 -16.35 -23.30
CA VAL A 516 3.79 -15.50 -23.04
C VAL A 516 4.84 -16.32 -22.30
N ASP A 517 6.12 -16.08 -22.61
CA ASP A 517 7.23 -16.78 -21.95
C ASP A 517 7.51 -16.16 -20.57
N TYR A 518 7.30 -14.85 -20.44
CA TYR A 518 7.42 -14.11 -19.20
C TYR A 518 6.65 -12.79 -19.27
N ILE A 519 6.36 -12.22 -18.10
CA ILE A 519 5.82 -10.86 -17.97
C ILE A 519 6.93 -9.97 -17.40
N ARG A 520 7.22 -8.86 -18.07
CA ARG A 520 8.15 -7.85 -17.60
C ARG A 520 7.56 -7.12 -16.42
N ALA A 521 8.37 -6.88 -15.39
CA ALA A 521 7.95 -6.19 -14.18
C ALA A 521 9.10 -5.37 -13.60
N ALA A 522 8.75 -4.39 -12.78
CA ALA A 522 9.67 -3.60 -11.98
C ALA A 522 10.64 -2.73 -12.80
N ASP A 523 10.10 -1.75 -13.52
CA ASP A 523 10.92 -0.67 -14.06
C ASP A 523 11.54 0.13 -12.89
N PRO A 524 12.87 0.27 -12.81
CA PRO A 524 13.56 1.03 -11.77
C PRO A 524 13.39 2.56 -11.91
N GLU A 525 12.76 3.04 -12.97
CA GLU A 525 12.50 4.46 -13.25
C GLU A 525 13.78 5.31 -13.32
N ILE A 526 14.82 4.79 -13.96
CA ILE A 526 16.11 5.48 -14.10
C ILE A 526 16.01 6.53 -15.21
N ALA A 527 16.24 7.79 -14.85
CA ALA A 527 16.23 8.90 -15.80
C ALA A 527 17.36 8.76 -16.83
N GLY A 528 17.02 8.80 -18.13
CA GLY A 528 17.98 8.71 -19.20
C GLY A 528 18.32 7.28 -19.66
N TYR A 529 17.76 6.26 -19.02
CA TYR A 529 17.84 4.88 -19.46
C TYR A 529 16.58 4.50 -20.27
N SER A 530 16.76 3.69 -21.32
CA SER A 530 15.67 3.43 -22.27
C SER A 530 14.62 2.42 -21.78
N SER A 531 13.54 2.29 -22.52
CA SER A 531 12.30 1.57 -22.27
C SER A 531 12.36 0.05 -22.00
N ASN A 532 13.52 -0.56 -21.83
CA ASN A 532 13.68 -2.00 -21.52
C ASN A 532 14.43 -2.21 -20.21
N ALA A 533 14.18 -1.37 -19.23
CA ALA A 533 14.90 -1.35 -17.97
C ALA A 533 14.31 -2.26 -16.89
N ASP A 534 13.26 -3.04 -17.19
CA ASP A 534 12.67 -3.98 -16.23
C ASP A 534 13.75 -4.85 -15.57
N VAL A 535 13.68 -4.96 -14.23
CA VAL A 535 14.65 -5.70 -13.43
C VAL A 535 14.06 -6.97 -12.81
N GLN A 536 12.77 -7.21 -13.01
CA GLN A 536 12.10 -8.44 -12.59
C GLN A 536 11.36 -9.08 -13.77
N ARG A 537 11.23 -10.39 -13.69
CA ARG A 537 10.38 -11.18 -14.60
C ARG A 537 9.45 -12.07 -13.79
N ILE A 538 8.20 -12.11 -14.19
CA ILE A 538 7.22 -13.10 -13.71
C ILE A 538 7.29 -14.26 -14.67
N MET A 539 7.77 -15.43 -14.19
CA MET A 539 8.03 -16.64 -14.98
C MET A 539 7.48 -17.87 -14.29
N GLU A 540 7.02 -18.83 -15.05
CA GLU A 540 6.57 -20.12 -14.53
C GLU A 540 7.69 -20.83 -13.77
N GLY A 541 7.37 -21.46 -12.63
CA GLY A 541 8.32 -22.14 -11.75
C GLY A 541 9.12 -21.24 -10.82
N HIS A 542 8.98 -19.92 -10.89
CA HIS A 542 9.69 -18.95 -10.08
C HIS A 542 8.74 -18.11 -9.21
N PRO A 543 9.21 -17.54 -8.09
CA PRO A 543 8.41 -16.64 -7.28
C PRO A 543 8.23 -15.27 -7.94
N ILE A 544 7.12 -14.58 -7.64
CA ILE A 544 6.97 -13.15 -7.94
C ILE A 544 8.07 -12.37 -7.23
N GLY A 545 8.69 -11.42 -7.92
CA GLY A 545 9.84 -10.67 -7.40
C GLY A 545 11.19 -11.31 -7.70
N THR A 546 11.23 -12.23 -8.67
CA THR A 546 12.47 -12.77 -9.21
C THR A 546 13.20 -11.68 -10.00
N PHE A 547 14.36 -11.27 -9.52
CA PHE A 547 15.22 -10.32 -10.22
C PHE A 547 15.88 -10.99 -11.41
N TYR A 548 15.80 -10.33 -12.57
CA TYR A 548 16.34 -10.77 -13.85
C TYR A 548 17.17 -9.65 -14.45
N THR A 549 18.47 -9.65 -14.17
CA THR A 549 19.37 -8.53 -14.46
C THR A 549 20.68 -9.01 -15.05
N TYR A 550 21.52 -8.08 -15.51
CA TYR A 550 22.90 -8.38 -15.84
C TYR A 550 23.68 -8.81 -14.62
N GLU A 551 24.64 -9.74 -14.79
CA GLU A 551 25.59 -10.07 -13.76
C GLU A 551 26.83 -9.18 -13.88
N TRP A 552 27.00 -8.28 -12.91
CA TRP A 552 28.14 -7.39 -12.86
C TRP A 552 29.42 -8.13 -12.46
N ALA A 553 30.49 -7.97 -13.28
CA ALA A 553 31.78 -8.65 -13.10
C ALA A 553 32.86 -7.72 -12.53
N GLY A 554 32.52 -6.48 -12.20
CA GLY A 554 33.47 -5.49 -11.72
C GLY A 554 33.73 -4.38 -12.73
N TYR A 555 34.97 -3.89 -12.78
CA TYR A 555 35.41 -2.85 -13.69
C TYR A 555 36.59 -3.31 -14.53
N ASN A 556 36.64 -2.84 -15.76
CA ASN A 556 37.84 -3.01 -16.59
C ASN A 556 38.97 -2.07 -16.16
N ASN A 557 40.14 -2.16 -16.81
CA ASN A 557 41.31 -1.33 -16.54
C ASN A 557 41.05 0.17 -16.76
N GLN A 558 39.98 0.54 -17.46
CA GLN A 558 39.61 1.93 -17.74
C GLN A 558 38.56 2.45 -16.74
N GLY A 559 38.11 1.62 -15.79
CA GLY A 559 37.12 1.99 -14.79
C GLY A 559 35.66 1.92 -15.28
N VAL A 560 35.39 1.27 -16.41
CA VAL A 560 34.05 1.03 -16.94
C VAL A 560 33.52 -0.28 -16.41
N SER A 561 32.25 -0.32 -15.98
CA SER A 561 31.57 -1.54 -15.55
C SER A 561 31.55 -2.59 -16.66
N ILE A 562 31.85 -3.83 -16.28
CA ILE A 562 31.81 -5.01 -17.16
C ILE A 562 30.84 -6.05 -16.58
N PHE A 563 30.25 -6.81 -17.49
CA PHE A 563 29.22 -7.81 -17.19
C PHE A 563 29.62 -9.15 -17.78
N TYR A 564 29.23 -10.24 -17.13
CA TYR A 564 29.42 -11.58 -17.67
C TYR A 564 28.58 -11.78 -18.92
N VAL A 565 29.18 -12.42 -19.93
CA VAL A 565 28.50 -12.86 -21.13
C VAL A 565 27.93 -14.25 -20.90
N HIS A 566 26.66 -14.47 -21.26
CA HIS A 566 25.98 -15.75 -21.13
C HIS A 566 25.77 -16.42 -22.48
N ASP A 567 25.87 -17.74 -22.49
CA ASP A 567 25.54 -18.54 -23.64
C ASP A 567 24.02 -18.51 -23.89
N PRO A 568 23.55 -18.15 -25.08
CA PRO A 568 22.12 -17.98 -25.36
C PRO A 568 21.31 -19.29 -25.32
N GLU A 569 21.96 -20.45 -25.48
CA GLU A 569 21.29 -21.76 -25.48
C GLU A 569 21.21 -22.37 -24.07
N THR A 570 22.27 -22.20 -23.27
CA THR A 570 22.37 -22.83 -21.94
C THR A 570 22.07 -21.84 -20.79
N GLY A 571 22.20 -20.52 -21.02
CA GLY A 571 22.12 -19.49 -20.00
C GLY A 571 23.30 -19.48 -19.02
N GLU A 572 24.36 -20.26 -19.27
CA GLU A 572 25.54 -20.32 -18.44
C GLU A 572 26.58 -19.25 -18.82
N ARG A 573 27.46 -18.85 -17.87
CA ARG A 573 28.55 -17.92 -18.17
C ARG A 573 29.53 -18.53 -19.15
N THR A 574 29.87 -17.78 -20.20
CA THR A 574 30.90 -18.20 -21.20
C THR A 574 32.32 -18.02 -20.68
N GLY A 575 32.54 -17.27 -19.59
CA GLY A 575 33.84 -16.87 -19.09
C GLY A 575 34.33 -15.54 -19.67
N GLU A 576 33.64 -14.97 -20.63
CA GLU A 576 33.92 -13.65 -21.21
C GLU A 576 33.18 -12.54 -20.45
N THR A 577 33.68 -11.32 -20.59
CA THR A 577 33.04 -10.11 -20.04
C THR A 577 32.92 -9.04 -21.11
N THR A 578 31.86 -8.23 -21.03
CA THR A 578 31.60 -7.13 -21.96
C THR A 578 31.25 -5.83 -21.23
N THR A 579 31.55 -4.70 -21.88
CA THR A 579 31.06 -3.37 -21.47
C THR A 579 29.73 -3.00 -22.13
N ASP A 580 29.23 -3.83 -23.06
CA ASP A 580 27.99 -3.60 -23.81
C ASP A 580 27.13 -4.89 -23.78
N PRO A 581 26.45 -5.15 -22.65
CA PRO A 581 25.67 -6.37 -22.48
C PRO A 581 24.40 -6.35 -23.32
N GLU A 582 24.03 -7.49 -23.90
CA GLU A 582 22.84 -7.67 -24.70
C GLU A 582 21.65 -8.13 -23.81
N THR A 583 20.51 -7.44 -23.91
CA THR A 583 19.36 -7.61 -23.00
C THR A 583 18.83 -9.04 -22.95
N ASP A 584 18.69 -9.70 -24.08
CA ASP A 584 18.09 -11.04 -24.12
C ASP A 584 19.09 -12.18 -23.91
N ARG A 585 20.39 -11.90 -24.04
CA ARG A 585 21.45 -12.88 -23.86
C ARG A 585 22.07 -12.83 -22.46
N ASP A 586 22.40 -11.63 -21.96
CA ASP A 586 23.30 -11.48 -20.81
C ASP A 586 22.57 -11.25 -19.49
N ARG A 587 21.23 -11.24 -19.51
CA ARG A 587 20.44 -11.20 -18.26
C ARG A 587 20.15 -12.60 -17.76
N THR A 588 20.17 -12.76 -16.43
CA THR A 588 19.87 -14.02 -15.75
C THR A 588 19.16 -13.75 -14.43
N ILE A 589 18.75 -14.81 -13.74
CA ILE A 589 18.19 -14.70 -12.37
C ILE A 589 19.31 -14.36 -11.41
N THR A 590 19.18 -13.22 -10.73
CA THR A 590 20.24 -12.66 -9.88
C THR A 590 19.83 -12.48 -8.43
N GLY A 591 18.56 -12.74 -8.08
CA GLY A 591 18.05 -12.63 -6.71
C GLY A 591 16.54 -12.76 -6.64
N CYS A 592 15.99 -12.62 -5.44
CA CYS A 592 14.55 -12.70 -5.17
C CYS A 592 14.14 -11.75 -4.04
N ALA A 593 13.06 -11.01 -4.27
CA ALA A 593 12.52 -10.09 -3.27
C ALA A 593 11.70 -10.78 -2.17
N GLN A 594 11.34 -12.05 -2.33
CA GLN A 594 10.53 -12.76 -1.32
C GLN A 594 11.37 -13.11 -0.10
N PRO A 595 10.90 -12.83 1.13
CA PRO A 595 11.62 -13.18 2.34
C PRO A 595 11.51 -14.66 2.67
N ASP A 596 12.58 -15.21 3.24
CA ASP A 596 12.58 -16.57 3.82
C ASP A 596 11.89 -16.62 5.17
N LEU A 597 12.03 -15.59 6.00
CA LEU A 597 11.49 -15.57 7.35
C LEU A 597 11.01 -14.17 7.75
N ASN A 598 9.78 -14.12 8.25
CA ASN A 598 9.24 -12.94 8.95
C ASN A 598 9.17 -13.22 10.45
N LEU A 599 9.49 -12.22 11.27
CA LEU A 599 9.52 -12.28 12.71
C LEU A 599 8.75 -11.10 13.31
N GLY A 600 7.87 -11.40 14.26
CA GLY A 600 7.26 -10.44 15.18
C GLY A 600 7.48 -10.91 16.62
N TRP A 601 8.05 -10.05 17.48
CA TRP A 601 8.32 -10.42 18.87
C TRP A 601 7.92 -9.28 19.80
N SER A 602 6.91 -9.54 20.63
CA SER A 602 6.44 -8.61 21.65
C SER A 602 6.82 -9.06 23.04
N ASN A 603 7.18 -8.12 23.90
CA ASN A 603 7.45 -8.33 25.32
C ASN A 603 6.73 -7.27 26.13
N ASN A 604 5.94 -7.70 27.09
CA ASN A 604 5.26 -6.86 28.06
C ASN A 604 5.77 -7.18 29.47
N PHE A 605 6.30 -6.16 30.13
CA PHE A 605 6.77 -6.25 31.51
C PHE A 605 5.89 -5.36 32.36
N GLN A 606 5.30 -5.92 33.40
CA GLN A 606 4.54 -5.16 34.39
C GLN A 606 5.20 -5.29 35.73
N TYR A 607 5.54 -4.16 36.35
CA TYR A 607 6.04 -4.09 37.72
C TYR A 607 5.18 -3.14 38.52
N LYS A 608 4.32 -3.67 39.41
CA LYS A 608 3.31 -2.89 40.13
C LYS A 608 2.49 -2.03 39.17
N ASN A 609 2.63 -0.72 39.20
CA ASN A 609 1.92 0.27 38.38
C ASN A 609 2.67 0.64 37.09
N TRP A 610 3.90 0.14 36.92
CA TRP A 610 4.69 0.36 35.70
C TRP A 610 4.39 -0.73 34.64
N ASN A 611 4.29 -0.31 33.41
CA ASN A 611 4.31 -1.23 32.26
C ASN A 611 5.39 -0.79 31.26
N LEU A 612 6.13 -1.77 30.75
CA LEU A 612 7.09 -1.58 29.66
C LEU A 612 6.74 -2.56 28.55
N ASP A 613 6.47 -2.02 27.36
CA ASP A 613 6.16 -2.77 26.16
C ASP A 613 7.30 -2.60 25.15
N LEU A 614 7.81 -3.73 24.62
CA LEU A 614 8.81 -3.77 23.58
C LEU A 614 8.26 -4.58 22.41
N PHE A 615 8.37 -4.02 21.19
CA PHE A 615 7.96 -4.73 19.99
C PHE A 615 9.08 -4.73 18.96
N PHE A 616 9.49 -5.92 18.56
CA PHE A 616 10.50 -6.15 17.54
C PHE A 616 9.85 -6.72 16.28
N THR A 617 10.38 -6.33 15.13
CA THR A 617 10.05 -6.89 13.82
C THR A 617 11.35 -7.29 13.11
N GLY A 618 11.28 -8.32 12.29
CA GLY A 618 12.40 -8.75 11.46
C GLY A 618 11.91 -9.40 10.18
N VAL A 619 12.66 -9.20 9.12
CA VAL A 619 12.48 -9.84 7.82
C VAL A 619 13.86 -10.29 7.36
N PHE A 620 13.98 -11.54 6.93
CA PHE A 620 15.26 -12.15 6.59
C PHE A 620 15.17 -12.89 5.27
N GLY A 621 16.25 -12.90 4.50
CA GLY A 621 16.38 -13.61 3.24
C GLY A 621 15.76 -12.92 2.03
N GLN A 622 15.34 -11.65 2.17
CA GLN A 622 14.88 -10.84 1.04
C GLN A 622 16.03 -10.08 0.37
N ASP A 623 15.95 -9.93 -0.94
CA ASP A 623 16.77 -9.02 -1.71
C ASP A 623 16.00 -7.74 -2.07
N ILE A 624 16.72 -6.62 -2.16
CA ILE A 624 16.19 -5.31 -2.56
C ILE A 624 16.99 -4.80 -3.75
N TYR A 625 16.28 -4.38 -4.80
CA TYR A 625 16.86 -3.62 -5.87
C TYR A 625 16.90 -2.14 -5.49
N ASN A 626 18.12 -1.60 -5.28
CA ASN A 626 18.34 -0.22 -4.88
C ASN A 626 18.43 0.70 -6.11
N ALA A 627 17.28 0.96 -6.75
CA ALA A 627 17.19 1.86 -7.90
C ALA A 627 17.56 3.32 -7.55
N THR A 628 17.38 3.70 -6.30
CA THR A 628 17.85 5.00 -5.78
C THR A 628 19.37 5.11 -5.87
N ALA A 629 20.11 4.07 -5.46
CA ALA A 629 21.57 4.06 -5.59
C ALA A 629 22.02 4.03 -7.05
N GLU A 630 21.38 3.24 -7.88
CA GLU A 630 21.62 3.18 -9.33
C GLU A 630 21.49 4.55 -9.97
N GLN A 631 20.37 5.25 -9.74
CA GLN A 631 20.12 6.59 -10.29
C GLN A 631 21.21 7.59 -9.91
N TYR A 632 21.58 7.65 -8.62
CA TYR A 632 22.56 8.63 -8.14
C TYR A 632 24.02 8.19 -8.34
N SER A 633 24.27 7.05 -8.94
CA SER A 633 25.58 6.58 -9.36
C SER A 633 25.97 7.07 -10.76
N ASN A 634 25.09 7.79 -11.45
CA ASN A 634 25.38 8.32 -12.78
C ASN A 634 26.50 9.37 -12.73
N VAL A 635 27.64 9.02 -13.32
CA VAL A 635 28.82 9.90 -13.35
C VAL A 635 28.60 11.16 -14.22
N SER A 636 27.67 11.11 -15.18
CA SER A 636 27.35 12.28 -16.01
C SER A 636 26.71 13.41 -15.19
N PHE A 637 26.06 13.09 -14.08
CA PHE A 637 25.43 14.08 -13.21
C PHE A 637 26.43 15.08 -12.63
N VAL A 638 27.66 14.66 -12.38
CA VAL A 638 28.73 15.59 -11.96
C VAL A 638 29.02 16.62 -13.04
N LYS A 639 29.09 16.18 -14.31
CA LYS A 639 29.31 17.09 -15.46
C LYS A 639 28.14 18.03 -15.70
N GLU A 640 26.93 17.61 -15.31
CA GLU A 640 25.72 18.43 -15.35
C GLU A 640 25.60 19.37 -14.13
N GLY A 641 26.49 19.25 -13.14
CA GLY A 641 26.44 20.03 -11.89
C GLY A 641 25.42 19.51 -10.88
N ARG A 642 24.93 18.27 -11.02
CA ARG A 642 24.08 17.59 -10.05
C ARG A 642 24.89 16.88 -8.98
N ASN A 643 24.26 16.56 -7.86
CA ASN A 643 24.88 15.78 -6.80
C ASN A 643 24.82 14.27 -7.11
N VAL A 644 25.77 13.51 -6.58
CA VAL A 644 25.91 12.06 -6.79
C VAL A 644 26.12 11.32 -5.47
N LEU A 645 26.10 9.99 -5.50
CA LEU A 645 26.53 9.19 -4.35
C LEU A 645 27.99 9.45 -4.00
N LYS A 646 28.29 9.35 -2.71
CA LYS A 646 29.65 9.46 -2.19
C LYS A 646 30.59 8.43 -2.83
N SER A 647 30.11 7.22 -3.12
CA SER A 647 30.86 6.13 -3.75
C SER A 647 31.43 6.54 -5.12
N VAL A 648 30.66 7.28 -5.93
CA VAL A 648 31.12 7.80 -7.22
C VAL A 648 32.39 8.63 -7.07
N ALA A 649 32.44 9.52 -6.08
CA ALA A 649 33.59 10.40 -5.82
C ALA A 649 34.75 9.65 -5.15
N THR A 650 34.49 8.64 -4.32
CA THR A 650 35.54 7.91 -3.59
C THR A 650 36.16 6.75 -4.36
N GLU A 651 35.44 6.20 -5.32
CA GLU A 651 35.88 5.08 -6.17
C GLU A 651 36.51 5.54 -7.50
N HIS A 652 36.54 6.85 -7.74
CA HIS A 652 37.13 7.45 -8.97
C HIS A 652 36.53 6.90 -10.29
N ARG A 653 35.20 6.79 -10.36
CA ARG A 653 34.46 6.15 -11.47
C ARG A 653 34.01 7.14 -12.57
N ALA A 654 34.71 8.21 -12.84
CA ALA A 654 34.35 9.22 -13.85
C ALA A 654 34.20 8.67 -15.27
N THR A 655 34.72 7.50 -15.55
CA THR A 655 34.72 6.83 -16.86
C THR A 655 33.63 5.78 -16.99
N ASP A 656 32.89 5.46 -15.92
CA ASP A 656 31.86 4.40 -15.92
C ASP A 656 30.59 4.82 -16.67
N THR A 657 30.59 4.62 -17.98
CA THR A 657 29.46 4.90 -18.87
C THR A 657 28.29 3.90 -18.69
N GLN A 658 28.52 2.77 -18.01
CA GLN A 658 27.54 1.72 -17.72
C GLN A 658 27.10 1.71 -16.27
N SER A 659 27.30 2.80 -15.55
CA SER A 659 26.92 2.92 -14.13
C SER A 659 25.44 2.70 -13.84
N GLN A 660 24.57 2.90 -14.83
CA GLN A 660 23.10 2.74 -14.75
C GLN A 660 22.58 1.48 -15.45
N ALA A 661 23.44 0.53 -15.80
CA ALA A 661 22.98 -0.73 -16.38
C ALA A 661 22.28 -1.56 -15.29
N PRO A 662 21.04 -2.06 -15.56
CA PRO A 662 20.26 -2.84 -14.58
C PRO A 662 20.95 -4.17 -14.28
N SER A 663 21.63 -4.22 -13.14
CA SER A 663 22.50 -5.34 -12.78
C SER A 663 22.38 -5.71 -11.30
N ASN A 664 22.88 -6.90 -10.96
CA ASN A 664 22.96 -7.36 -9.58
C ASN A 664 23.90 -6.52 -8.69
N ARG A 665 24.65 -5.58 -9.26
CA ARG A 665 25.36 -4.55 -8.49
C ARG A 665 24.43 -3.76 -7.56
N TRP A 666 23.17 -3.59 -7.97
CA TRP A 666 22.18 -2.83 -7.24
C TRP A 666 21.23 -3.70 -6.41
N ILE A 667 21.44 -5.02 -6.42
CA ILE A 667 20.71 -5.96 -5.58
C ILE A 667 21.47 -6.11 -4.26
N GLU A 668 20.82 -5.74 -3.18
CA GLU A 668 21.38 -5.78 -1.83
C GLU A 668 20.56 -6.68 -0.92
N ASN A 669 21.21 -7.29 0.07
CA ASN A 669 20.50 -8.04 1.11
C ASN A 669 19.65 -7.08 1.94
N GLY A 670 18.32 -7.24 1.87
CA GLY A 670 17.33 -6.44 2.57
C GLY A 670 16.96 -6.95 3.96
N SER A 671 17.66 -7.95 4.48
CA SER A 671 17.38 -8.49 5.82
C SER A 671 17.55 -7.42 6.90
N TYR A 672 16.62 -7.43 7.87
CA TYR A 672 16.71 -6.51 9.01
C TYR A 672 16.09 -7.06 10.29
N PHE A 673 16.53 -6.52 11.41
CA PHE A 673 15.91 -6.68 12.71
C PHE A 673 15.73 -5.31 13.36
N ARG A 674 14.52 -5.00 13.79
CA ARG A 674 14.13 -3.65 14.25
C ARG A 674 13.47 -3.70 15.61
N LEU A 675 13.85 -2.80 16.51
CA LEU A 675 13.03 -2.43 17.66
C LEU A 675 12.02 -1.36 17.20
N SER A 676 10.83 -1.83 16.84
CA SER A 676 9.79 -1.02 16.20
C SER A 676 9.12 -0.07 17.16
N SER A 677 8.91 -0.49 18.42
CA SER A 677 8.37 0.41 19.44
C SER A 677 8.83 0.03 20.85
N VAL A 678 9.00 1.05 21.67
CA VAL A 678 9.19 0.97 23.13
C VAL A 678 8.16 1.89 23.79
N SER A 679 7.38 1.38 24.73
CA SER A 679 6.42 2.19 25.47
C SER A 679 6.60 1.93 26.96
N LEU A 680 6.84 3.00 27.75
CA LEU A 680 6.92 2.96 29.20
C LEU A 680 5.73 3.74 29.77
N GLY A 681 4.94 3.11 30.62
CA GLY A 681 3.77 3.73 31.23
C GLY A 681 3.73 3.57 32.75
N TYR A 682 3.11 4.52 33.42
CA TYR A 682 2.78 4.44 34.85
C TYR A 682 1.30 4.73 35.05
N THR A 683 0.60 3.83 35.74
CA THR A 683 -0.82 3.96 36.02
C THR A 683 -0.99 4.39 37.49
N PHE A 684 -1.49 5.60 37.70
CA PHE A 684 -1.96 6.06 39.01
C PHE A 684 -3.33 5.45 39.24
N GLY A 685 -3.58 5.06 40.46
CA GLY A 685 -4.92 4.65 40.89
C GLY A 685 -5.88 5.85 40.92
N LYS A 686 -6.94 5.70 41.70
CA LYS A 686 -7.95 6.74 41.89
C LYS A 686 -7.32 8.04 42.44
N ILE A 687 -7.57 9.16 41.77
CA ILE A 687 -7.08 10.48 42.15
C ILE A 687 -8.30 11.36 42.51
N GLY A 688 -8.44 11.65 43.78
CA GLY A 688 -9.61 12.37 44.30
C GLY A 688 -10.91 11.59 44.04
N ASN A 689 -12.01 12.30 43.83
CA ASN A 689 -13.33 11.71 43.60
C ASN A 689 -13.72 11.69 42.10
N TRP A 690 -12.91 12.29 41.24
CA TRP A 690 -13.27 12.56 39.84
C TRP A 690 -12.55 11.69 38.84
N ILE A 691 -11.34 11.24 39.16
CA ILE A 691 -10.51 10.45 38.25
C ILE A 691 -10.38 9.03 38.78
N ASN A 692 -10.98 8.06 38.10
CA ASN A 692 -10.90 6.64 38.45
C ASN A 692 -9.54 6.05 38.17
N SER A 693 -8.90 6.47 37.07
CA SER A 693 -7.51 6.11 36.74
C SER A 693 -6.87 7.17 35.85
N LEU A 694 -5.58 7.38 36.05
CA LEU A 694 -4.73 8.22 35.21
C LEU A 694 -3.53 7.38 34.77
N LYS A 695 -3.29 7.25 33.47
CA LYS A 695 -2.07 6.64 32.92
C LYS A 695 -1.25 7.70 32.17
N LEU A 696 0.00 7.84 32.58
CA LEU A 696 1.02 8.60 31.85
C LEU A 696 1.91 7.61 31.13
N TYR A 697 2.23 7.88 29.85
CA TYR A 697 3.12 7.01 29.10
C TYR A 697 3.99 7.80 28.13
N ALA A 698 5.14 7.23 27.83
CA ALA A 698 6.04 7.69 26.78
C ALA A 698 6.34 6.55 25.83
N THR A 699 6.27 6.83 24.53
CA THR A 699 6.52 5.85 23.47
C THR A 699 7.57 6.39 22.49
N CYS A 700 8.50 5.53 22.10
CA CYS A 700 9.41 5.78 21.00
C CYS A 700 9.15 4.73 19.90
N ASN A 701 8.91 5.18 18.66
CA ASN A 701 8.77 4.30 17.49
C ASN A 701 10.01 4.38 16.61
N ASN A 702 10.30 3.30 15.89
CA ASN A 702 11.50 3.14 15.04
C ASN A 702 12.78 3.44 15.81
N VAL A 703 12.98 2.74 16.94
CA VAL A 703 14.06 3.02 17.90
C VAL A 703 15.43 2.77 17.25
N PHE A 704 15.60 1.59 16.66
CA PHE A 704 16.77 1.26 15.83
C PHE A 704 16.44 0.12 14.85
N THR A 705 17.24 0.05 13.78
CA THR A 705 17.22 -1.02 12.79
C THR A 705 18.62 -1.55 12.60
N ILE A 706 18.79 -2.86 12.65
CA ILE A 706 20.03 -3.57 12.34
C ILE A 706 19.84 -4.15 10.94
N THR A 707 20.65 -3.73 9.99
CA THR A 707 20.57 -4.16 8.59
C THR A 707 21.93 -3.94 7.89
N GLY A 708 22.17 -4.72 6.85
CA GLY A 708 23.27 -4.50 5.89
C GLY A 708 22.87 -3.66 4.68
N TYR A 709 21.57 -3.33 4.52
CA TYR A 709 21.08 -2.56 3.40
C TYR A 709 21.59 -1.12 3.42
N SER A 710 22.10 -0.64 2.29
CA SER A 710 22.72 0.69 2.17
C SER A 710 21.73 1.83 1.93
N GLY A 711 20.50 1.52 1.49
CA GLY A 711 19.44 2.49 1.26
C GLY A 711 18.83 3.05 2.54
N ARG A 712 17.74 3.82 2.41
CA ARG A 712 17.14 4.55 3.53
C ARG A 712 16.47 3.65 4.57
N ASP A 713 15.76 2.64 4.11
CA ASP A 713 15.05 1.69 4.97
C ASP A 713 14.85 0.35 4.25
N PRO A 714 15.21 -0.79 4.87
CA PRO A 714 15.04 -2.10 4.24
C PRO A 714 13.59 -2.60 4.23
N GLU A 715 12.67 -1.95 4.95
CA GLU A 715 11.25 -2.29 4.94
C GLU A 715 10.56 -1.59 3.78
N ILE A 716 10.69 -2.17 2.60
CA ILE A 716 10.06 -1.73 1.37
C ILE A 716 8.79 -2.54 1.07
N ASN A 717 8.07 -2.17 0.01
CA ASN A 717 6.88 -2.90 -0.41
C ASN A 717 7.25 -4.31 -0.90
N LEU A 718 6.68 -5.32 -0.27
CA LEU A 718 6.80 -6.74 -0.65
C LEU A 718 5.53 -7.30 -1.29
N GLY A 719 4.51 -6.47 -1.46
CA GLY A 719 3.25 -6.84 -2.09
C GLY A 719 3.19 -6.50 -3.58
N GLY A 720 2.14 -7.01 -4.25
CA GLY A 720 1.91 -6.77 -5.67
C GLY A 720 2.81 -7.60 -6.59
N LEU A 721 2.96 -7.13 -7.82
CA LEU A 721 3.72 -7.81 -8.86
C LEU A 721 5.19 -7.36 -8.93
N GLU A 722 5.56 -6.30 -8.20
CA GLU A 722 6.89 -5.67 -8.22
C GLU A 722 7.44 -5.48 -6.79
N PRO A 723 7.58 -6.56 -6.00
CA PRO A 723 8.12 -6.44 -4.65
C PRO A 723 9.62 -6.12 -4.66
N GLY A 724 10.12 -5.56 -3.57
CA GLY A 724 11.56 -5.41 -3.37
C GLY A 724 12.21 -4.26 -4.13
N MET A 725 11.46 -3.25 -4.57
CA MET A 725 11.97 -2.11 -5.34
C MET A 725 12.13 -0.87 -4.45
N ASP A 726 13.36 -0.37 -4.29
CA ASP A 726 13.64 0.95 -3.68
C ASP A 726 13.77 2.00 -4.79
N ARG A 727 12.64 2.56 -5.22
CA ARG A 727 12.58 3.62 -6.23
C ARG A 727 12.70 5.00 -5.58
N ARG A 728 13.41 5.90 -6.23
CA ARG A 728 13.66 7.29 -5.78
C ARG A 728 12.38 8.11 -5.58
N THR A 729 11.34 7.84 -6.36
CA THR A 729 10.15 8.68 -6.49
C THR A 729 9.09 8.44 -5.41
N ASN A 730 9.03 7.25 -4.81
CA ASN A 730 7.90 6.80 -4.01
C ASN A 730 8.16 6.71 -2.51
N TYR A 731 9.22 7.35 -2.00
CA TYR A 731 9.66 7.07 -0.64
C TYR A 731 9.63 8.28 0.29
N TYR A 732 8.62 8.33 1.17
CA TYR A 732 8.65 9.21 2.33
C TYR A 732 9.49 8.54 3.45
N PRO A 733 10.59 9.16 3.95
CA PRO A 733 11.48 8.50 4.91
C PRO A 733 10.76 8.12 6.20
N ARG A 734 11.02 6.92 6.72
CA ARG A 734 10.55 6.54 8.05
C ARG A 734 11.20 7.40 9.11
N THR A 735 10.39 7.86 10.05
CA THR A 735 10.85 8.76 11.11
C THR A 735 10.93 8.03 12.45
N ARG A 736 11.93 8.37 13.25
CA ARG A 736 11.90 8.08 14.68
C ARG A 736 10.95 9.09 15.33
N SER A 737 9.96 8.61 16.08
CA SER A 737 9.01 9.48 16.77
C SER A 737 9.01 9.24 18.27
N PHE A 738 8.90 10.32 19.04
CA PHE A 738 8.73 10.30 20.47
C PHE A 738 7.36 10.86 20.81
N MET A 739 6.61 10.16 21.64
CA MET A 739 5.27 10.54 22.05
C MET A 739 5.16 10.51 23.57
N ILE A 740 4.52 11.52 24.12
CA ILE A 740 4.08 11.52 25.53
C ILE A 740 2.56 11.57 25.51
N GLY A 741 1.93 10.68 26.25
CA GLY A 741 0.49 10.58 26.29
C GLY A 741 -0.07 10.50 27.70
N VAL A 742 -1.31 10.95 27.81
CA VAL A 742 -2.11 10.93 29.04
C VAL A 742 -3.44 10.25 28.73
N ASN A 743 -3.81 9.27 29.53
CA ASN A 743 -5.12 8.62 29.44
C ASN A 743 -5.81 8.74 30.79
N MET A 744 -7.01 9.32 30.81
CA MET A 744 -7.80 9.55 32.02
C MET A 744 -9.18 8.91 31.88
N ASN A 745 -9.60 8.22 32.94
CA ASN A 745 -10.95 7.70 33.10
C ASN A 745 -11.62 8.38 34.29
N PHE A 746 -12.80 8.93 34.06
CA PHE A 746 -13.60 9.65 35.05
C PHE A 746 -14.71 8.80 35.62
#